data_3f7fc25ca6d5458e1c0db0513037d025
#
_entry.id   3f7fc25ca6d5458e1c0db0513037d025
#
_cell.length_a   1.000
_cell.length_b   1.000
_cell.length_c   1.000
_cell.angle_alpha   90.00
_cell.angle_beta   90.00
_cell.angle_gamma   90.00
#
_symmetry.space_group_name_H-M   'P 1'
#
loop_
_entity.id
_entity.type
_entity.pdbx_description
1 polymer ?
#
loop_
_entity_poly.entity_id
_entity_poly.type
_entity_poly.pdbx_seq_one_letter_code
_entity_poly.pdbx_strand_id
1 'polypeptide(L)'
;MRKMTRWMLAAILTSCGAMMMLTACTDAIGTVDNPVIPDPPYDPAGELAKETFMHDDWMDRTVRPGDSFWNFAIGGWLKTRDADDISTNHRLAKHIDEKLKSNLGNCDSPVAGKLIKLMTQPAPEKSEEIKVINDFLATLKMDGDISKADLIRNFGKLTDIGCPALVRISVESVKGKIKNVLAAGMPYNAHFWASLFMALQANHGNTRGISESDPPYFILHELMGLDLESPDISAKVEKILEIENKMGALYYGYSFSDEQTGTVRIKQIQPATLQCLNAAGTRAGEGENLKTAFNEAFHVNESTIINSDVDKALALLDEYSTDTWLLYLQYYIYGRFSFLFRYTDHYDGHGIIKRLYTLNPTATMDYDFSILLEDCDVEGCREILEKMRQRLGQRIEQLDWLGSDTKAKALENLKSMHFTVGKPERLYNADFVLTGNTVIEASMQYLKQYTDYLRSLDGLPANGHAWDYVASNIGVYSPSTVNAFYIPDCNELIINPAFIMPEMFPTDKNNAQRYATAMVFGHEMTHGFDPLGAQYDAKGIKVNWWTDEDMAQFKLQQQKMIDRFNELEQAPGLPADGEKTLGENIADQGGVSLAYTLWKEQLQAEGLSGEALRHQQRQFFLSYADLWQAYDTDADLRKNISDAHSANHNRVNGIARLIDEWYDLFGVQPGDKLYVKPENRVKIW
;
A
#
# COMPACT_ATOMS: atom_id res chain seq x y z
N MET A 1 1.42 23.45 -18.42
CA MET A 1 1.48 22.22 -19.21
C MET A 1 2.85 21.51 -19.23
N ARG A 2 3.99 22.19 -19.55
CA ARG A 2 5.32 21.51 -19.53
C ARG A 2 5.85 21.03 -18.17
N LYS A 3 5.37 21.56 -17.05
CA LYS A 3 5.75 21.11 -15.70
C LYS A 3 4.93 19.90 -15.22
N MET A 4 3.67 19.80 -15.59
CA MET A 4 2.77 18.70 -15.22
C MET A 4 3.20 17.33 -15.81
N THR A 5 3.74 17.33 -17.04
CA THR A 5 4.15 16.10 -17.75
C THR A 5 5.37 15.40 -17.13
N ARG A 6 6.25 16.16 -16.46
CA ARG A 6 7.41 15.58 -15.76
C ARG A 6 7.06 14.89 -14.45
N TRP A 7 6.03 15.38 -13.77
CA TRP A 7 5.60 14.87 -12.46
C TRP A 7 4.75 13.60 -12.54
N MET A 8 3.91 13.47 -13.56
CA MET A 8 3.21 12.21 -13.82
C MET A 8 4.16 11.05 -14.12
N LEU A 9 5.31 11.31 -14.76
CA LEU A 9 6.33 10.27 -14.98
C LEU A 9 6.97 9.77 -13.67
N ALA A 10 7.16 10.64 -12.69
CA ALA A 10 7.76 10.27 -11.41
C ALA A 10 6.81 9.43 -10.54
N ALA A 11 5.52 9.80 -10.49
CA ALA A 11 4.52 9.10 -9.68
C ALA A 11 4.20 7.68 -10.19
N ILE A 12 4.20 7.48 -11.52
CA ILE A 12 3.96 6.15 -12.12
C ILE A 12 5.19 5.24 -11.98
N LEU A 13 6.40 5.81 -11.96
CA LEU A 13 7.62 5.04 -11.74
C LEU A 13 7.76 4.54 -10.30
N THR A 14 7.23 5.27 -9.31
CA THR A 14 7.25 4.81 -7.91
C THR A 14 6.22 3.73 -7.61
N SER A 15 5.04 3.76 -8.21
CA SER A 15 4.05 2.68 -8.05
C SER A 15 4.31 1.45 -8.93
N CYS A 16 5.00 1.61 -10.06
CA CYS A 16 5.47 0.50 -10.91
C CYS A 16 6.88 0.00 -10.52
N GLY A 17 7.65 0.78 -9.78
CA GLY A 17 9.03 0.45 -9.42
C GLY A 17 9.16 -0.83 -8.58
N ALA A 18 8.20 -1.13 -7.74
CA ALA A 18 8.16 -2.37 -6.97
C ALA A 18 7.86 -3.62 -7.83
N MET A 19 7.31 -3.45 -9.05
CA MET A 19 6.91 -4.56 -9.91
C MET A 19 7.72 -4.69 -11.21
N MET A 20 8.52 -3.68 -11.59
CA MET A 20 9.31 -3.67 -12.82
C MET A 20 10.84 -3.82 -12.64
N MET A 21 11.35 -3.94 -11.41
CA MET A 21 12.79 -4.16 -11.20
C MET A 21 13.28 -5.60 -11.46
N LEU A 22 12.43 -6.48 -11.97
CA LEU A 22 12.81 -7.86 -12.28
C LEU A 22 13.38 -8.06 -13.71
N THR A 23 13.47 -7.04 -14.57
CA THR A 23 13.90 -7.29 -15.97
C THR A 23 14.80 -6.25 -16.64
N ALA A 24 15.33 -5.25 -15.96
CA ALA A 24 16.16 -4.25 -16.64
C ALA A 24 17.26 -3.66 -15.77
N CYS A 25 18.26 -4.42 -15.40
CA CYS A 25 19.59 -3.92 -15.00
C CYS A 25 20.67 -4.91 -15.40
N THR A 26 20.95 -5.00 -16.68
CA THR A 26 22.29 -5.35 -17.15
C THR A 26 22.82 -4.12 -17.89
N ASP A 27 23.96 -3.66 -17.41
CA ASP A 27 24.83 -2.62 -17.96
C ASP A 27 24.77 -1.26 -17.26
N ALA A 28 25.57 -1.15 -16.21
CA ALA A 28 26.51 -0.07 -15.92
C ALA A 28 27.11 -0.26 -14.51
N ILE A 29 28.09 -1.16 -14.38
CA ILE A 29 28.94 -1.21 -13.18
C ILE A 29 30.00 -0.12 -13.34
N GLY A 30 29.69 1.06 -12.87
CA GLY A 30 30.69 2.05 -12.51
C GLY A 30 31.09 1.80 -11.06
N THR A 31 32.32 1.43 -10.80
CA THR A 31 32.90 1.39 -9.45
C THR A 31 32.85 2.80 -8.88
N VAL A 32 31.92 3.04 -7.95
CA VAL A 32 31.89 4.27 -7.18
C VAL A 32 32.75 4.05 -5.94
N ASP A 33 33.92 4.68 -5.93
CA ASP A 33 34.71 4.82 -4.71
C ASP A 33 33.85 5.57 -3.67
N ASN A 34 33.42 4.89 -2.62
CA ASN A 34 32.88 5.55 -1.43
C ASN A 34 33.94 6.56 -0.95
N PRO A 35 33.59 7.81 -0.65
CA PRO A 35 34.53 8.75 -0.09
C PRO A 35 35.09 8.17 1.22
N VAL A 36 36.36 7.78 1.19
CA VAL A 36 37.10 7.40 2.40
C VAL A 36 37.18 8.64 3.28
N ILE A 37 36.32 8.75 4.27
CA ILE A 37 36.45 9.73 5.35
C ILE A 37 37.68 9.27 6.14
N PRO A 38 38.75 10.10 6.31
CA PRO A 38 39.89 9.68 7.10
C PRO A 38 39.47 9.47 8.56
N ASP A 39 39.54 8.24 9.02
CA ASP A 39 39.15 7.85 10.37
C ASP A 39 40.06 8.46 11.43
N PRO A 40 39.48 9.05 12.52
CA PRO A 40 40.21 9.17 13.76
C PRO A 40 40.50 7.73 14.29
N PRO A 41 41.63 7.48 14.91
CA PRO A 41 41.97 6.14 15.36
C PRO A 41 40.95 5.64 16.38
N TYR A 42 40.08 4.73 15.94
CA TYR A 42 39.21 3.93 16.80
C TYR A 42 40.08 2.90 17.51
N ASP A 43 39.95 2.79 18.84
CA ASP A 43 40.62 1.73 19.59
C ASP A 43 39.80 0.43 19.47
N PRO A 44 40.16 -0.52 18.59
CA PRO A 44 39.47 -1.79 18.47
C PRO A 44 39.72 -2.75 19.66
N ALA A 45 40.53 -2.33 20.64
CA ALA A 45 40.88 -3.16 21.82
C ALA A 45 39.87 -3.06 22.97
N GLY A 46 38.83 -2.18 22.86
CA GLY A 46 37.76 -2.08 23.83
C GLY A 46 36.93 -3.36 24.01
N GLU A 47 36.10 -3.42 25.03
CA GLU A 47 35.23 -4.57 25.33
C GLU A 47 34.31 -4.89 24.15
N LEU A 48 33.76 -3.89 23.48
CA LEU A 48 32.92 -4.03 22.31
C LEU A 48 33.58 -4.80 21.17
N ALA A 49 34.90 -4.66 21.00
CA ALA A 49 35.66 -5.38 19.97
C ALA A 49 35.81 -6.89 20.22
N LYS A 50 35.56 -7.34 21.45
CA LYS A 50 35.69 -8.75 21.87
C LYS A 50 34.37 -9.50 21.88
N GLU A 51 33.24 -8.79 21.77
CA GLU A 51 31.92 -9.40 21.75
C GLU A 51 31.59 -9.94 20.36
N THR A 52 30.87 -11.06 20.31
CA THR A 52 30.30 -11.63 19.07
C THR A 52 28.80 -11.40 19.05
N PHE A 53 28.29 -10.89 17.96
CA PHE A 53 26.87 -10.58 17.76
C PHE A 53 26.23 -11.47 16.69
N MET A 54 24.90 -11.42 16.56
CA MET A 54 24.13 -12.30 15.67
C MET A 54 24.60 -12.21 14.21
N HIS A 55 24.90 -11.02 13.71
CA HIS A 55 25.39 -10.77 12.35
C HIS A 55 26.75 -10.08 12.39
N ASP A 56 27.69 -10.71 13.09
CA ASP A 56 29.03 -10.17 13.33
C ASP A 56 29.83 -9.92 12.04
N ASP A 57 29.61 -10.75 11.03
CA ASP A 57 30.16 -10.64 9.68
C ASP A 57 29.60 -9.46 8.87
N TRP A 58 28.47 -8.90 9.27
CA TRP A 58 27.91 -7.71 8.64
C TRP A 58 28.50 -6.40 9.18
N MET A 59 29.14 -6.46 10.34
CA MET A 59 29.69 -5.30 11.01
C MET A 59 30.99 -4.81 10.35
N ASP A 60 31.20 -3.49 10.38
CA ASP A 60 32.50 -2.87 10.11
C ASP A 60 33.07 -2.27 11.41
N ARG A 61 33.84 -3.06 12.10
CA ARG A 61 34.46 -2.66 13.39
C ARG A 61 35.57 -1.63 13.25
N THR A 62 35.92 -1.20 12.03
CA THR A 62 36.85 -0.10 11.79
C THR A 62 36.17 1.24 11.88
N VAL A 63 34.83 1.29 11.83
CA VAL A 63 34.01 2.49 11.99
C VAL A 63 33.62 2.68 13.43
N ARG A 64 33.74 3.90 13.96
CA ARG A 64 33.25 4.23 15.32
C ARG A 64 31.72 4.28 15.32
N PRO A 65 31.03 3.64 16.28
CA PRO A 65 29.57 3.72 16.38
C PRO A 65 29.06 5.16 16.46
N GLY A 66 29.79 6.04 17.15
CA GLY A 66 29.47 7.45 17.33
C GLY A 66 29.68 8.31 16.08
N ASP A 67 30.40 7.82 15.08
CA ASP A 67 30.59 8.54 13.82
C ASP A 67 29.60 8.12 12.75
N SER A 68 29.25 6.82 12.70
CA SER A 68 28.18 6.27 11.87
C SER A 68 27.76 4.90 12.43
N PHE A 69 26.65 4.87 13.13
CA PHE A 69 26.14 3.61 13.66
C PHE A 69 25.66 2.66 12.55
N TRP A 70 25.12 3.19 11.48
CA TRP A 70 24.78 2.46 10.27
C TRP A 70 25.99 1.69 9.72
N ASN A 71 27.08 2.41 9.38
CA ASN A 71 28.27 1.76 8.83
C ASN A 71 28.95 0.83 9.82
N PHE A 72 28.91 1.12 11.12
CA PHE A 72 29.40 0.22 12.15
C PHE A 72 28.63 -1.12 12.13
N ALA A 73 27.31 -1.07 12.09
CA ALA A 73 26.45 -2.23 12.20
C ALA A 73 26.43 -3.08 10.91
N ILE A 74 26.38 -2.46 9.72
CA ILE A 74 26.18 -3.16 8.45
C ILE A 74 27.26 -2.89 7.39
N GLY A 75 28.31 -2.14 7.72
CA GLY A 75 29.35 -1.74 6.76
C GLY A 75 30.14 -2.93 6.18
N GLY A 76 30.27 -4.03 6.88
CA GLY A 76 30.83 -5.28 6.37
C GLY A 76 29.97 -5.87 5.26
N TRP A 77 28.65 -5.97 5.50
CA TRP A 77 27.69 -6.42 4.49
C TRP A 77 27.70 -5.52 3.26
N LEU A 78 27.70 -4.20 3.41
CA LEU A 78 27.77 -3.26 2.29
C LEU A 78 28.98 -3.50 1.38
N LYS A 79 30.10 -3.97 1.95
CA LYS A 79 31.36 -4.27 1.21
C LYS A 79 31.38 -5.66 0.57
N THR A 80 30.65 -6.63 1.13
CA THR A 80 30.78 -8.06 0.78
C THR A 80 29.52 -8.66 0.17
N ARG A 81 28.39 -7.94 0.18
CA ARG A 81 27.11 -8.40 -0.34
C ARG A 81 27.17 -8.82 -1.80
N ASP A 82 26.36 -9.78 -2.19
CA ASP A 82 26.10 -10.10 -3.59
C ASP A 82 25.31 -8.98 -4.28
N ALA A 83 25.47 -8.86 -5.59
CA ALA A 83 24.78 -7.80 -6.36
C ALA A 83 23.25 -7.84 -6.22
N ASP A 84 22.68 -9.05 -6.07
CA ASP A 84 21.24 -9.25 -5.94
C ASP A 84 20.74 -9.10 -4.49
N ASP A 85 21.64 -9.03 -3.51
CA ASP A 85 21.30 -8.83 -2.10
C ASP A 85 21.24 -7.32 -1.80
N ILE A 86 20.09 -6.71 -2.02
CA ILE A 86 19.91 -5.25 -1.92
C ILE A 86 19.32 -4.77 -0.60
N SER A 87 18.62 -5.63 0.16
CA SER A 87 18.07 -5.27 1.47
C SER A 87 17.49 -6.46 2.21
N THR A 88 17.30 -6.32 3.52
CA THR A 88 16.56 -7.29 4.35
C THR A 88 15.15 -7.53 3.81
N ASN A 89 14.41 -6.47 3.49
CA ASN A 89 13.07 -6.59 2.93
C ASN A 89 13.06 -7.31 1.58
N HIS A 90 14.07 -7.10 0.74
CA HIS A 90 14.18 -7.78 -0.56
C HIS A 90 14.41 -9.29 -0.39
N ARG A 91 15.31 -9.69 0.51
CA ARG A 91 15.54 -11.11 0.83
C ARG A 91 14.27 -11.79 1.29
N LEU A 92 13.56 -11.16 2.23
CA LEU A 92 12.30 -11.69 2.74
C LEU A 92 11.21 -11.74 1.65
N ALA A 93 11.06 -10.69 0.84
CA ALA A 93 10.09 -10.68 -0.25
C ALA A 93 10.35 -11.80 -1.27
N LYS A 94 11.62 -12.08 -1.59
CA LYS A 94 12.01 -13.20 -2.44
C LYS A 94 11.65 -14.56 -1.81
N HIS A 95 11.94 -14.75 -0.52
CA HIS A 95 11.56 -15.95 0.21
C HIS A 95 10.05 -16.18 0.21
N ILE A 96 9.26 -15.11 0.48
CA ILE A 96 7.80 -15.14 0.45
C ILE A 96 7.29 -15.53 -0.94
N ASP A 97 7.82 -14.93 -1.99
CA ASP A 97 7.45 -15.23 -3.37
C ASP A 97 7.71 -16.71 -3.72
N GLU A 98 8.86 -17.25 -3.33
CA GLU A 98 9.20 -18.66 -3.49
C GLU A 98 8.27 -19.58 -2.65
N LYS A 99 7.94 -19.20 -1.42
CA LYS A 99 6.99 -19.92 -0.56
C LYS A 99 5.60 -19.97 -1.16
N LEU A 100 5.07 -18.84 -1.62
CA LEU A 100 3.77 -18.78 -2.28
C LEU A 100 3.75 -19.64 -3.56
N LYS A 101 4.76 -19.55 -4.41
CA LYS A 101 4.85 -20.36 -5.63
C LYS A 101 4.88 -21.86 -5.37
N SER A 102 5.62 -22.30 -4.36
CA SER A 102 5.77 -23.72 -4.03
C SER A 102 4.54 -24.33 -3.36
N ASN A 103 3.63 -23.52 -2.80
CA ASN A 103 2.48 -23.99 -2.03
C ASN A 103 1.13 -23.85 -2.72
N LEU A 104 1.08 -23.57 -4.02
CA LEU A 104 -0.19 -23.42 -4.76
C LEU A 104 -1.14 -24.61 -4.59
N GLY A 105 -0.61 -25.83 -4.50
CA GLY A 105 -1.40 -27.04 -4.30
C GLY A 105 -1.94 -27.23 -2.87
N ASN A 106 -1.48 -26.44 -1.90
CA ASN A 106 -1.78 -26.59 -0.48
C ASN A 106 -2.78 -25.53 0.02
N CYS A 107 -3.44 -24.79 -0.88
CA CYS A 107 -4.40 -23.76 -0.49
C CYS A 107 -5.71 -24.38 0.02
N ASP A 108 -5.95 -24.28 1.31
CA ASP A 108 -7.16 -24.78 1.98
C ASP A 108 -8.35 -23.81 1.88
N SER A 109 -8.17 -22.59 1.34
CA SER A 109 -9.23 -21.65 1.14
C SER A 109 -10.30 -22.19 0.16
N PRO A 110 -11.58 -22.23 0.54
CA PRO A 110 -12.65 -22.65 -0.37
C PRO A 110 -12.75 -21.79 -1.63
N VAL A 111 -12.35 -20.51 -1.54
CA VAL A 111 -12.45 -19.53 -2.62
C VAL A 111 -11.19 -19.52 -3.46
N ALA A 112 -10.03 -19.15 -2.86
CA ALA A 112 -8.76 -19.12 -3.59
C ALA A 112 -8.37 -20.51 -4.11
N GLY A 113 -8.53 -21.56 -3.29
CA GLY A 113 -8.25 -22.94 -3.69
C GLY A 113 -9.11 -23.40 -4.87
N LYS A 114 -10.39 -23.01 -4.93
CA LYS A 114 -11.25 -23.30 -6.08
C LYS A 114 -10.75 -22.60 -7.36
N LEU A 115 -10.40 -21.31 -7.27
CA LEU A 115 -9.86 -20.55 -8.42
C LEU A 115 -8.51 -21.12 -8.87
N ILE A 116 -7.59 -21.39 -7.94
CA ILE A 116 -6.29 -22.02 -8.23
C ILE A 116 -6.48 -23.36 -8.92
N LYS A 117 -7.36 -24.21 -8.39
CA LYS A 117 -7.64 -25.52 -8.97
C LYS A 117 -8.15 -25.41 -10.41
N LEU A 118 -9.04 -24.46 -10.69
CA LEU A 118 -9.54 -24.23 -12.06
C LEU A 118 -8.43 -23.68 -12.96
N MET A 119 -7.56 -22.81 -12.47
CA MET A 119 -6.43 -22.24 -13.23
C MET A 119 -5.27 -23.21 -13.44
N THR A 120 -5.15 -24.27 -12.63
CA THR A 120 -4.10 -25.32 -12.75
C THR A 120 -4.54 -26.51 -13.60
N GLN A 121 -5.84 -26.68 -13.84
CA GLN A 121 -6.32 -27.71 -14.75
C GLN A 121 -5.95 -27.37 -16.20
N PRO A 122 -5.86 -28.38 -17.09
CA PRO A 122 -5.76 -28.10 -18.52
C PRO A 122 -6.82 -27.06 -18.88
N ALA A 123 -6.41 -25.99 -19.56
CA ALA A 123 -7.32 -24.89 -19.90
C ALA A 123 -8.57 -25.48 -20.56
N PRO A 124 -9.78 -25.14 -20.09
CA PRO A 124 -11.00 -25.46 -20.80
C PRO A 124 -10.89 -24.91 -22.23
N GLU A 125 -11.58 -25.53 -23.16
CA GLU A 125 -11.58 -25.00 -24.51
C GLU A 125 -11.97 -23.51 -24.47
N LYS A 126 -11.22 -22.67 -25.21
CA LYS A 126 -11.49 -21.22 -25.30
C LYS A 126 -12.96 -20.93 -25.57
N SER A 127 -13.63 -21.79 -26.32
CA SER A 127 -15.07 -21.75 -26.66
C SER A 127 -15.97 -21.82 -25.41
N GLU A 128 -15.61 -22.62 -24.39
CA GLU A 128 -16.42 -22.77 -23.17
C GLU A 128 -16.35 -21.53 -22.32
N GLU A 129 -15.16 -20.95 -22.13
CA GLU A 129 -14.97 -19.70 -21.40
C GLU A 129 -15.63 -18.50 -22.11
N ILE A 130 -15.49 -18.40 -23.43
CA ILE A 130 -16.17 -17.38 -24.25
C ILE A 130 -17.70 -17.52 -24.13
N LYS A 131 -18.22 -18.74 -24.07
CA LYS A 131 -19.65 -18.98 -23.89
C LYS A 131 -20.16 -18.33 -22.58
N VAL A 132 -19.42 -18.41 -21.50
CA VAL A 132 -19.82 -17.78 -20.23
C VAL A 132 -19.96 -16.25 -20.38
N ILE A 133 -19.03 -15.60 -21.09
CA ILE A 133 -19.13 -14.16 -21.40
C ILE A 133 -20.39 -13.88 -22.23
N ASN A 134 -20.63 -14.68 -23.27
CA ASN A 134 -21.78 -14.50 -24.13
C ASN A 134 -23.11 -14.75 -23.41
N ASP A 135 -23.17 -15.76 -22.54
CA ASP A 135 -24.35 -16.02 -21.69
C ASP A 135 -24.64 -14.83 -20.77
N PHE A 136 -23.60 -14.20 -20.22
CA PHE A 136 -23.78 -12.97 -19.45
C PHE A 136 -24.26 -11.82 -20.34
N LEU A 137 -23.63 -11.58 -21.48
CA LEU A 137 -24.03 -10.54 -22.45
C LEU A 137 -25.50 -10.70 -22.89
N ALA A 138 -25.98 -11.93 -23.03
CA ALA A 138 -27.38 -12.22 -23.35
C ALA A 138 -28.38 -11.78 -22.25
N THR A 139 -27.90 -11.51 -21.03
CA THR A 139 -28.71 -10.92 -19.94
C THR A 139 -28.90 -9.42 -20.06
N LEU A 140 -28.09 -8.75 -20.88
CA LEU A 140 -28.12 -7.32 -21.12
C LEU A 140 -29.13 -7.01 -22.25
N LYS A 141 -29.65 -5.78 -22.23
CA LYS A 141 -30.45 -5.28 -23.37
C LYS A 141 -29.50 -4.76 -24.43
N MET A 142 -29.25 -5.60 -25.48
CA MET A 142 -28.26 -5.33 -26.53
C MET A 142 -28.85 -5.11 -27.88
N ASP A 143 -30.18 -5.28 -28.06
CA ASP A 143 -30.89 -5.15 -29.30
C ASP A 143 -32.22 -4.36 -29.16
N GLY A 144 -32.81 -4.00 -30.29
CA GLY A 144 -34.02 -3.19 -30.36
C GLY A 144 -33.78 -1.69 -30.08
N ASP A 145 -34.83 -1.03 -29.64
CA ASP A 145 -34.74 0.39 -29.24
C ASP A 145 -34.15 0.50 -27.82
N ILE A 146 -32.90 0.91 -27.75
CA ILE A 146 -32.13 1.00 -26.50
C ILE A 146 -32.07 2.44 -26.03
N SER A 147 -32.71 2.69 -24.90
CA SER A 147 -32.69 3.98 -24.23
C SER A 147 -31.41 4.21 -23.41
N LYS A 148 -31.14 5.46 -23.06
CA LYS A 148 -30.06 5.81 -22.10
C LYS A 148 -30.28 5.11 -20.73
N ALA A 149 -31.51 4.93 -20.28
CA ALA A 149 -31.86 4.20 -19.08
C ALA A 149 -31.45 2.71 -19.19
N ASP A 150 -31.62 2.10 -20.36
CA ASP A 150 -31.19 0.71 -20.59
C ASP A 150 -29.67 0.59 -20.57
N LEU A 151 -28.92 1.55 -21.13
CA LEU A 151 -27.47 1.61 -21.04
C LEU A 151 -27.01 1.71 -19.57
N ILE A 152 -27.63 2.57 -18.78
CA ILE A 152 -27.33 2.71 -17.35
C ILE A 152 -27.56 1.38 -16.62
N ARG A 153 -28.67 0.67 -16.88
CA ARG A 153 -28.94 -0.63 -16.28
C ARG A 153 -27.93 -1.70 -16.72
N ASN A 154 -27.52 -1.69 -17.99
CA ASN A 154 -26.47 -2.57 -18.47
C ASN A 154 -25.15 -2.34 -17.75
N PHE A 155 -24.73 -1.09 -17.58
CA PHE A 155 -23.51 -0.75 -16.82
C PHE A 155 -23.62 -1.14 -15.33
N GLY A 156 -24.80 -1.03 -14.72
CA GLY A 156 -25.04 -1.52 -13.38
C GLY A 156 -24.79 -3.02 -13.25
N LYS A 157 -25.30 -3.82 -14.18
CA LYS A 157 -25.06 -5.27 -14.22
C LYS A 157 -23.58 -5.61 -14.38
N LEU A 158 -22.82 -4.83 -15.17
CA LEU A 158 -21.37 -5.00 -15.25
C LEU A 158 -20.69 -4.67 -13.91
N THR A 159 -21.09 -3.59 -13.27
CA THR A 159 -20.56 -3.20 -11.95
C THR A 159 -20.84 -4.30 -10.92
N ASP A 160 -21.99 -4.93 -10.95
CA ASP A 160 -22.35 -6.02 -10.03
C ASP A 160 -21.40 -7.22 -10.14
N ILE A 161 -20.88 -7.53 -11.32
CA ILE A 161 -19.91 -8.59 -11.53
C ILE A 161 -18.45 -8.09 -11.49
N GLY A 162 -18.19 -6.96 -10.82
CA GLY A 162 -16.84 -6.40 -10.68
C GLY A 162 -16.21 -5.92 -11.98
N CYS A 163 -17.03 -5.54 -12.96
CA CYS A 163 -16.65 -4.93 -14.24
C CYS A 163 -17.10 -3.45 -14.28
N PRO A 164 -16.50 -2.54 -13.49
CA PRO A 164 -17.02 -1.19 -13.31
C PRO A 164 -16.63 -0.25 -14.46
N ALA A 165 -17.18 -0.48 -15.63
CA ALA A 165 -16.82 0.24 -16.85
C ALA A 165 -17.22 1.72 -16.85
N LEU A 166 -18.33 2.09 -16.19
CA LEU A 166 -18.85 3.47 -16.16
C LEU A 166 -18.86 4.02 -14.73
N VAL A 167 -19.33 3.23 -13.78
CA VAL A 167 -19.39 3.59 -12.35
C VAL A 167 -18.87 2.43 -11.52
N ARG A 168 -18.00 2.73 -10.58
CA ARG A 168 -17.49 1.76 -9.60
C ARG A 168 -18.06 2.01 -8.21
N ILE A 169 -18.13 0.97 -7.42
CA ILE A 169 -18.37 1.05 -5.99
C ILE A 169 -17.05 0.92 -5.24
N SER A 170 -16.87 1.75 -4.23
CA SER A 170 -15.81 1.66 -3.22
C SER A 170 -16.40 1.89 -1.85
N VAL A 171 -15.64 1.62 -0.82
CA VAL A 171 -15.99 1.95 0.56
C VAL A 171 -15.00 2.97 1.11
N GLU A 172 -15.51 3.95 1.85
CA GLU A 172 -14.73 5.03 2.41
C GLU A 172 -15.08 5.22 3.89
N SER A 173 -14.09 5.63 4.69
CA SER A 173 -14.37 6.06 6.05
C SER A 173 -14.88 7.51 6.04
N VAL A 174 -16.11 7.71 6.45
CA VAL A 174 -16.74 9.04 6.53
C VAL A 174 -17.33 9.23 7.92
N LYS A 175 -16.76 10.16 8.67
CA LYS A 175 -17.16 10.48 10.05
C LYS A 175 -17.21 9.21 10.94
N GLY A 176 -16.17 8.38 10.86
CA GLY A 176 -16.01 7.18 11.67
C GLY A 176 -16.91 6.00 11.28
N LYS A 177 -17.51 6.05 10.10
CA LYS A 177 -18.34 4.97 9.55
C LYS A 177 -17.92 4.64 8.13
N ILE A 178 -18.01 3.37 7.78
CA ILE A 178 -17.88 2.94 6.38
C ILE A 178 -19.11 3.44 5.61
N LYS A 179 -18.85 4.00 4.44
CA LYS A 179 -19.86 4.46 3.49
C LYS A 179 -19.59 3.90 2.11
N ASN A 180 -20.66 3.45 1.44
CA ASN A 180 -20.57 3.15 0.02
C ASN A 180 -20.45 4.43 -0.78
N VAL A 181 -19.42 4.47 -1.62
CA VAL A 181 -19.13 5.59 -2.50
C VAL A 181 -19.18 5.13 -3.95
N LEU A 182 -20.02 5.78 -4.75
CA LEU A 182 -20.00 5.63 -6.20
C LEU A 182 -19.02 6.64 -6.79
N ALA A 183 -18.10 6.18 -7.61
CA ALA A 183 -17.11 6.97 -8.33
C ALA A 183 -17.08 6.58 -9.81
N ALA A 184 -16.43 7.40 -10.65
CA ALA A 184 -16.23 7.05 -12.05
C ALA A 184 -15.55 5.69 -12.19
N GLY A 185 -15.98 4.91 -13.17
CA GLY A 185 -15.48 3.58 -13.44
C GLY A 185 -14.01 3.59 -13.84
N MET A 186 -13.41 2.41 -13.83
CA MET A 186 -12.03 2.20 -14.19
C MET A 186 -11.94 1.78 -15.67
N PRO A 187 -11.05 2.38 -16.49
CA PRO A 187 -10.82 1.87 -17.83
C PRO A 187 -10.31 0.43 -17.78
N TYR A 188 -10.67 -0.39 -18.76
CA TYR A 188 -10.35 -1.82 -18.76
C TYR A 188 -8.86 -2.11 -18.51
N ASN A 189 -7.99 -1.33 -19.12
CA ASN A 189 -6.54 -1.49 -18.95
C ASN A 189 -5.88 -0.21 -18.46
N ALA A 190 -6.20 0.16 -17.22
CA ALA A 190 -5.70 1.37 -16.60
C ALA A 190 -4.17 1.52 -16.69
N HIS A 191 -3.41 0.43 -16.52
CA HIS A 191 -1.95 0.45 -16.62
C HIS A 191 -1.44 0.58 -18.05
N PHE A 192 -2.08 -0.08 -19.02
CA PHE A 192 -1.73 0.05 -20.43
C PHE A 192 -1.99 1.48 -20.92
N TRP A 193 -3.16 2.05 -20.55
CA TRP A 193 -3.54 3.39 -20.94
C TRP A 193 -2.69 4.47 -20.27
N ALA A 194 -2.22 4.27 -19.05
CA ALA A 194 -1.24 5.17 -18.43
C ALA A 194 0.05 5.22 -19.26
N SER A 195 0.55 4.07 -19.69
CA SER A 195 1.76 3.98 -20.53
C SER A 195 1.53 4.53 -21.93
N LEU A 196 0.40 4.23 -22.55
CA LEU A 196 0.05 4.73 -23.88
C LEU A 196 -0.29 6.21 -23.86
N PHE A 197 -1.01 6.71 -22.87
CA PHE A 197 -1.30 8.13 -22.67
C PHE A 197 -0.02 8.96 -22.54
N MET A 198 0.97 8.45 -21.82
CA MET A 198 2.28 9.08 -21.73
C MET A 198 3.05 9.02 -23.06
N ALA A 199 2.98 7.92 -23.79
CA ALA A 199 3.59 7.80 -25.10
C ALA A 199 2.92 8.72 -26.15
N LEU A 200 1.59 8.85 -26.09
CA LEU A 200 0.83 9.75 -26.97
C LEU A 200 1.09 11.24 -26.65
N GLN A 201 1.23 11.60 -25.37
CA GLN A 201 1.64 12.97 -24.99
C GLN A 201 3.06 13.28 -25.43
N ALA A 202 3.99 12.31 -25.37
CA ALA A 202 5.35 12.47 -25.83
C ALA A 202 5.47 12.63 -27.35
N ASN A 203 4.52 12.06 -28.13
CA ASN A 203 4.50 12.05 -29.60
C ASN A 203 3.58 13.08 -30.26
N HIS A 204 3.18 14.14 -29.55
CA HIS A 204 2.36 15.24 -30.11
C HIS A 204 1.05 14.83 -30.77
N GLY A 205 0.34 13.84 -30.25
CA GLY A 205 -1.02 13.54 -30.65
C GLY A 205 -1.20 12.78 -31.96
N ASN A 206 -0.16 12.19 -32.54
CA ASN A 206 -0.31 11.24 -33.61
C ASN A 206 -0.84 9.91 -33.06
N THR A 207 -2.10 9.63 -33.32
CA THR A 207 -2.73 8.34 -33.03
C THR A 207 -2.08 7.28 -33.95
N ARG A 208 -1.16 6.52 -33.38
CA ARG A 208 -0.74 5.26 -34.00
C ARG A 208 -1.94 4.32 -33.95
N GLY A 209 -2.29 3.73 -35.10
CA GLY A 209 -3.28 2.66 -35.14
C GLY A 209 -2.94 1.54 -34.17
N ILE A 210 -3.95 0.77 -33.75
CA ILE A 210 -3.77 -0.40 -32.89
C ILE A 210 -2.94 -1.42 -33.67
N SER A 211 -1.80 -1.83 -33.10
CA SER A 211 -0.95 -2.87 -33.68
C SER A 211 -1.38 -4.25 -33.15
N GLU A 212 -1.05 -5.32 -33.89
CA GLU A 212 -1.32 -6.72 -33.50
C GLU A 212 -0.76 -7.06 -32.10
N SER A 213 0.28 -6.37 -31.64
CA SER A 213 0.86 -6.54 -30.31
C SER A 213 0.09 -5.85 -29.18
N ASP A 214 -0.87 -4.98 -29.51
CA ASP A 214 -1.58 -4.19 -28.51
C ASP A 214 -2.74 -4.99 -27.88
N PRO A 215 -3.00 -4.89 -26.56
CA PRO A 215 -4.11 -5.58 -25.92
C PRO A 215 -5.48 -5.35 -26.55
N PRO A 216 -5.85 -4.14 -27.00
CA PRO A 216 -7.11 -3.92 -27.67
C PRO A 216 -7.27 -4.72 -28.96
N TYR A 217 -6.20 -4.92 -29.74
CA TYR A 217 -6.26 -5.75 -30.96
C TYR A 217 -6.67 -7.17 -30.62
N PHE A 218 -6.00 -7.78 -29.65
CA PHE A 218 -6.31 -9.15 -29.22
C PHE A 218 -7.78 -9.30 -28.79
N ILE A 219 -8.32 -8.33 -28.05
CA ILE A 219 -9.72 -8.37 -27.59
C ILE A 219 -10.68 -8.25 -28.77
N LEU A 220 -10.50 -7.23 -29.58
CA LEU A 220 -11.44 -6.88 -30.64
C LEU A 220 -11.38 -7.90 -31.81
N HIS A 221 -10.18 -8.27 -32.21
CA HIS A 221 -9.98 -9.20 -33.33
C HIS A 221 -10.05 -10.67 -32.90
N GLU A 222 -9.21 -11.07 -31.93
CA GLU A 222 -9.04 -12.49 -31.59
C GLU A 222 -10.16 -13.05 -30.69
N LEU A 223 -10.72 -12.22 -29.78
CA LEU A 223 -11.78 -12.68 -28.90
C LEU A 223 -13.18 -12.36 -29.42
N MET A 224 -13.38 -11.16 -29.97
CA MET A 224 -14.68 -10.70 -30.45
C MET A 224 -14.90 -11.02 -31.96
N GLY A 225 -13.85 -11.38 -32.70
CA GLY A 225 -13.93 -11.74 -34.11
C GLY A 225 -14.25 -10.58 -35.05
N LEU A 226 -13.90 -9.34 -34.67
CA LEU A 226 -14.19 -8.14 -35.45
C LEU A 226 -13.16 -7.94 -36.56
N ASP A 227 -13.64 -7.56 -37.73
CA ASP A 227 -12.81 -7.11 -38.87
C ASP A 227 -12.41 -5.64 -38.63
N LEU A 228 -11.20 -5.44 -38.07
CA LEU A 228 -10.67 -4.12 -37.77
C LEU A 228 -10.28 -3.30 -39.01
N GLU A 229 -10.20 -3.91 -40.18
CA GLU A 229 -9.96 -3.21 -41.45
C GLU A 229 -11.27 -2.63 -42.05
N SER A 230 -12.42 -3.09 -41.58
CA SER A 230 -13.70 -2.51 -41.92
C SER A 230 -13.80 -1.06 -41.46
N PRO A 231 -14.11 -0.08 -42.35
CA PRO A 231 -14.18 1.33 -41.99
C PRO A 231 -15.18 1.65 -40.86
N ASP A 232 -16.32 0.93 -40.83
CA ASP A 232 -17.34 1.10 -39.80
C ASP A 232 -16.85 0.62 -38.43
N ILE A 233 -16.20 -0.52 -38.38
CA ILE A 233 -15.62 -1.08 -37.14
C ILE A 233 -14.45 -0.23 -36.68
N SER A 234 -13.54 0.15 -37.57
CA SER A 234 -12.41 1.01 -37.25
C SER A 234 -12.84 2.33 -36.61
N ALA A 235 -13.86 3.00 -37.19
CA ALA A 235 -14.40 4.24 -36.64
C ALA A 235 -15.02 4.06 -35.22
N LYS A 236 -15.71 2.92 -34.98
CA LYS A 236 -16.25 2.62 -33.64
C LYS A 236 -15.15 2.31 -32.64
N VAL A 237 -14.08 1.60 -33.06
CA VAL A 237 -12.93 1.31 -32.24
C VAL A 237 -12.22 2.60 -31.80
N GLU A 238 -12.03 3.57 -32.70
CA GLU A 238 -11.48 4.87 -32.33
C GLU A 238 -12.29 5.54 -31.19
N LYS A 239 -13.62 5.44 -31.25
CA LYS A 239 -14.49 5.99 -30.20
C LYS A 239 -14.40 5.22 -28.89
N ILE A 240 -14.23 3.90 -28.93
CA ILE A 240 -13.95 3.10 -27.73
C ILE A 240 -12.66 3.56 -27.06
N LEU A 241 -11.60 3.83 -27.83
CA LEU A 241 -10.34 4.31 -27.29
C LEU A 241 -10.46 5.74 -26.71
N GLU A 242 -11.28 6.60 -27.33
CA GLU A 242 -11.60 7.91 -26.75
C GLU A 242 -12.33 7.77 -25.40
N ILE A 243 -13.31 6.87 -25.30
CA ILE A 243 -14.02 6.57 -24.05
C ILE A 243 -13.03 6.10 -22.97
N GLU A 244 -12.17 5.13 -23.27
CA GLU A 244 -11.14 4.63 -22.34
C GLU A 244 -10.25 5.77 -21.85
N ASN A 245 -9.79 6.66 -22.73
CA ASN A 245 -8.97 7.81 -22.35
C ASN A 245 -9.70 8.78 -21.41
N LYS A 246 -10.97 9.08 -21.72
CA LYS A 246 -11.77 9.97 -20.87
C LYS A 246 -12.06 9.35 -19.52
N MET A 247 -12.44 8.08 -19.50
CA MET A 247 -12.64 7.33 -18.24
C MET A 247 -11.32 7.23 -17.43
N GLY A 248 -10.20 6.99 -18.11
CA GLY A 248 -8.87 6.99 -17.49
C GLY A 248 -8.54 8.34 -16.84
N ALA A 249 -8.83 9.44 -17.52
CA ALA A 249 -8.60 10.78 -16.96
C ALA A 249 -9.48 11.07 -15.72
N LEU A 250 -10.71 10.59 -15.69
CA LEU A 250 -11.57 10.67 -14.51
C LEU A 250 -11.05 9.79 -13.37
N TYR A 251 -10.73 8.54 -13.65
CA TYR A 251 -10.22 7.58 -12.68
C TYR A 251 -8.92 8.05 -12.05
N TYR A 252 -7.92 8.41 -12.85
CA TYR A 252 -6.63 8.89 -12.34
C TYR A 252 -6.71 10.28 -11.72
N GLY A 253 -7.56 11.16 -12.22
CA GLY A 253 -7.83 12.45 -11.60
C GLY A 253 -8.38 12.32 -10.18
N TYR A 254 -9.00 11.18 -9.85
CA TYR A 254 -9.49 10.84 -8.51
C TYR A 254 -8.42 10.19 -7.63
N SER A 255 -7.53 9.38 -8.21
CA SER A 255 -6.68 8.41 -7.48
C SER A 255 -5.31 8.94 -7.05
N PHE A 256 -4.88 10.18 -7.40
CA PHE A 256 -3.51 10.63 -7.12
C PHE A 256 -3.38 11.77 -6.12
N SER A 257 -2.50 11.52 -5.24
CA SER A 257 -1.85 12.08 -4.06
C SER A 257 -1.82 13.59 -3.88
N ASP A 258 -1.91 13.99 -2.61
CA ASP A 258 -1.39 15.24 -2.09
C ASP A 258 0.15 15.21 -2.11
N GLU A 259 0.75 16.07 -2.92
CA GLU A 259 2.21 16.16 -3.11
C GLU A 259 2.98 16.54 -1.83
N GLN A 260 2.30 17.00 -0.79
CA GLN A 260 2.95 17.51 0.43
C GLN A 260 3.20 16.46 1.52
N THR A 261 2.52 15.33 1.50
CA THR A 261 2.58 14.36 2.61
C THR A 261 3.08 12.97 2.24
N GLY A 262 3.35 12.70 0.95
CA GLY A 262 3.76 11.35 0.51
C GLY A 262 2.72 10.25 0.71
N THR A 263 1.62 10.55 1.39
CA THR A 263 0.51 9.62 1.59
C THR A 263 -0.35 9.55 0.34
N VAL A 264 -0.69 8.35 -0.09
CA VAL A 264 -1.75 8.12 -1.08
C VAL A 264 -3.05 8.59 -0.46
N ARG A 265 -3.40 9.85 -0.70
CA ARG A 265 -4.73 10.35 -0.34
C ARG A 265 -5.67 10.04 -1.47
N ILE A 266 -6.68 9.26 -1.17
CA ILE A 266 -7.90 9.26 -1.95
C ILE A 266 -8.41 10.71 -1.95
N LYS A 267 -8.56 11.27 -3.14
CA LYS A 267 -9.06 12.65 -3.31
C LYS A 267 -10.32 12.82 -2.47
N GLN A 268 -10.44 13.90 -1.74
CA GLN A 268 -11.61 14.15 -0.88
C GLN A 268 -12.87 13.89 -1.68
N ILE A 269 -13.73 13.00 -1.15
CA ILE A 269 -15.05 12.74 -1.68
C ILE A 269 -15.76 14.08 -1.80
N GLN A 270 -16.16 14.44 -3.00
CA GLN A 270 -16.99 15.62 -3.25
C GLN A 270 -18.40 15.14 -3.59
N PRO A 271 -19.29 15.03 -2.58
CA PRO A 271 -20.66 14.62 -2.80
C PRO A 271 -21.30 15.49 -3.87
N ALA A 272 -21.94 14.88 -4.85
CA ALA A 272 -22.56 15.59 -5.96
C ALA A 272 -24.02 15.19 -6.13
N THR A 273 -24.80 16.14 -6.61
CA THR A 273 -26.10 15.86 -7.21
C THR A 273 -25.87 15.58 -8.69
N LEU A 274 -26.42 14.48 -9.20
CA LEU A 274 -26.25 14.09 -10.60
C LEU A 274 -27.00 15.07 -11.51
N GLN A 275 -26.28 16.07 -12.03
CA GLN A 275 -26.85 17.11 -12.87
C GLN A 275 -27.17 16.59 -14.29
N CYS A 276 -26.36 15.67 -14.81
CA CYS A 276 -26.54 15.07 -16.14
C CYS A 276 -27.85 14.26 -16.25
N LEU A 277 -28.37 13.74 -15.15
CA LEU A 277 -29.68 13.05 -15.11
C LEU A 277 -30.88 14.04 -15.04
N ASN A 278 -30.59 15.29 -14.66
CA ASN A 278 -31.59 16.35 -14.55
C ASN A 278 -31.52 17.38 -15.71
N ALA A 279 -30.61 17.18 -16.69
CA ALA A 279 -30.35 18.18 -17.73
C ALA A 279 -31.58 18.45 -18.58
N ALA A 280 -31.87 19.76 -18.75
CA ALA A 280 -32.91 20.27 -19.61
C ALA A 280 -32.64 19.90 -21.08
N GLY A 281 -33.35 18.98 -21.60
CA GLY A 281 -33.23 18.42 -22.97
C GLY A 281 -33.91 17.07 -23.07
N THR A 282 -34.12 16.43 -21.94
CA THR A 282 -34.94 15.23 -21.83
C THR A 282 -36.42 15.61 -22.01
N ARG A 283 -37.14 14.86 -22.84
CA ARG A 283 -38.60 14.99 -22.94
C ARG A 283 -39.22 14.86 -21.55
N ALA A 284 -40.31 15.59 -21.28
CA ALA A 284 -40.98 15.56 -19.98
C ALA A 284 -41.24 14.09 -19.56
N GLY A 285 -40.65 13.66 -18.43
CA GLY A 285 -40.74 12.31 -17.91
C GLY A 285 -39.47 11.41 -18.09
N GLU A 286 -38.54 11.75 -19.00
CA GLU A 286 -37.31 10.94 -19.18
C GLU A 286 -36.31 11.14 -18.04
N GLY A 287 -36.24 12.31 -17.43
CA GLY A 287 -35.31 12.58 -16.33
C GLY A 287 -35.60 11.78 -15.08
N GLU A 288 -36.87 11.59 -14.72
CA GLU A 288 -37.25 10.73 -13.57
C GLU A 288 -36.92 9.26 -13.84
N ASN A 289 -37.10 8.79 -15.10
CA ASN A 289 -36.76 7.44 -15.51
C ASN A 289 -35.25 7.19 -15.45
N LEU A 290 -34.40 8.15 -15.84
CA LEU A 290 -32.95 8.05 -15.76
C LEU A 290 -32.45 7.96 -14.33
N LYS A 291 -32.97 8.78 -13.42
CA LYS A 291 -32.64 8.77 -12.01
C LYS A 291 -33.06 7.45 -11.35
N THR A 292 -34.26 6.97 -11.65
CA THR A 292 -34.75 5.66 -11.19
C THR A 292 -33.86 4.56 -11.70
N ALA A 293 -33.55 4.53 -13.01
CA ALA A 293 -32.66 3.57 -13.62
C ALA A 293 -31.26 3.55 -12.97
N PHE A 294 -30.71 4.74 -12.67
CA PHE A 294 -29.42 4.87 -12.00
C PHE A 294 -29.46 4.32 -10.56
N ASN A 295 -30.47 4.71 -9.79
CA ASN A 295 -30.60 4.27 -8.41
C ASN A 295 -30.79 2.76 -8.32
N GLU A 296 -31.57 2.16 -9.22
CA GLU A 296 -31.77 0.73 -9.32
C GLU A 296 -30.46 0.02 -9.73
N ALA A 297 -29.80 0.50 -10.78
CA ALA A 297 -28.64 -0.10 -11.37
C ALA A 297 -27.43 -0.14 -10.42
N PHE A 298 -27.25 0.90 -9.61
CA PHE A 298 -26.12 1.03 -8.71
C PHE A 298 -26.49 0.89 -7.23
N HIS A 299 -27.72 0.40 -6.94
CA HIS A 299 -28.24 0.13 -5.58
C HIS A 299 -28.09 1.32 -4.62
N VAL A 300 -28.45 2.54 -5.13
CA VAL A 300 -28.33 3.79 -4.38
C VAL A 300 -29.37 3.82 -3.26
N ASN A 301 -28.92 4.08 -2.05
CA ASN A 301 -29.76 4.32 -0.89
C ASN A 301 -29.48 5.69 -0.26
N GLU A 302 -30.17 6.07 0.81
CA GLU A 302 -30.02 7.35 1.47
C GLU A 302 -28.63 7.63 2.04
N SER A 303 -27.85 6.56 2.30
CA SER A 303 -26.50 6.66 2.85
C SER A 303 -25.42 6.65 1.80
N THR A 304 -25.72 6.29 0.54
CA THR A 304 -24.78 6.20 -0.56
C THR A 304 -24.24 7.59 -0.92
N ILE A 305 -22.93 7.72 -0.98
CA ILE A 305 -22.27 8.94 -1.44
C ILE A 305 -21.97 8.80 -2.93
N ILE A 306 -22.36 9.80 -3.72
CA ILE A 306 -22.06 9.88 -5.15
C ILE A 306 -20.97 10.93 -5.33
N ASN A 307 -19.82 10.53 -5.86
CA ASN A 307 -18.72 11.45 -6.13
C ASN A 307 -18.97 12.26 -7.40
N SER A 308 -18.43 13.48 -7.46
CA SER A 308 -18.64 14.43 -8.57
C SER A 308 -18.12 13.96 -9.93
N ASP A 309 -17.22 12.99 -9.96
CA ASP A 309 -16.71 12.37 -11.19
C ASP A 309 -17.74 11.45 -11.87
N VAL A 310 -18.70 10.91 -11.12
CA VAL A 310 -19.81 10.10 -11.64
C VAL A 310 -20.67 10.92 -12.62
N ASP A 311 -20.97 12.18 -12.30
CA ASP A 311 -21.74 13.04 -13.19
C ASP A 311 -21.04 13.25 -14.53
N LYS A 312 -19.72 13.41 -14.50
CA LYS A 312 -18.89 13.51 -15.71
C LYS A 312 -18.85 12.20 -16.51
N ALA A 313 -18.76 11.06 -15.83
CA ALA A 313 -18.79 9.76 -16.50
C ALA A 313 -20.14 9.51 -17.18
N LEU A 314 -21.25 9.81 -16.52
CA LEU A 314 -22.59 9.69 -17.08
C LEU A 314 -22.84 10.66 -18.25
N ALA A 315 -22.24 11.86 -18.25
CA ALA A 315 -22.33 12.81 -19.33
C ALA A 315 -21.73 12.27 -20.64
N LEU A 316 -20.73 11.37 -20.55
CA LEU A 316 -20.18 10.72 -21.74
C LEU A 316 -21.21 9.91 -22.53
N LEU A 317 -22.29 9.44 -21.86
CA LEU A 317 -23.37 8.70 -22.55
C LEU A 317 -24.04 9.51 -23.65
N ASP A 318 -23.99 10.84 -23.59
CA ASP A 318 -24.54 11.73 -24.60
C ASP A 318 -23.55 12.07 -25.74
N GLU A 319 -22.27 11.76 -25.56
CA GLU A 319 -21.22 12.10 -26.52
C GLU A 319 -21.04 11.05 -27.64
N TYR A 320 -21.51 9.81 -27.41
CA TYR A 320 -21.31 8.69 -28.31
C TYR A 320 -22.62 7.97 -28.62
N SER A 321 -22.70 7.34 -29.80
CA SER A 321 -23.88 6.58 -30.20
C SER A 321 -24.12 5.37 -29.31
N THR A 322 -25.38 4.93 -29.23
CA THR A 322 -25.79 3.70 -28.55
C THR A 322 -24.99 2.50 -29.04
N ASP A 323 -24.78 2.33 -30.34
CA ASP A 323 -24.00 1.24 -30.92
C ASP A 323 -22.54 1.26 -30.43
N THR A 324 -21.95 2.44 -30.27
CA THR A 324 -20.59 2.57 -29.71
C THR A 324 -20.56 2.09 -28.26
N TRP A 325 -21.56 2.47 -27.46
CA TRP A 325 -21.65 2.02 -26.08
C TRP A 325 -21.90 0.53 -25.93
N LEU A 326 -22.71 -0.07 -26.80
CA LEU A 326 -22.93 -1.51 -26.79
C LEU A 326 -21.66 -2.27 -27.16
N LEU A 327 -20.90 -1.76 -28.14
CA LEU A 327 -19.61 -2.33 -28.48
C LEU A 327 -18.58 -2.15 -27.34
N TYR A 328 -18.61 -0.98 -26.66
CA TYR A 328 -17.76 -0.74 -25.49
C TYR A 328 -18.06 -1.69 -24.32
N LEU A 329 -19.33 -1.99 -24.05
CA LEU A 329 -19.73 -2.97 -23.02
C LEU A 329 -19.15 -4.36 -23.33
N GLN A 330 -19.24 -4.80 -24.58
CA GLN A 330 -18.65 -6.07 -25.01
C GLN A 330 -17.13 -6.03 -24.89
N TYR A 331 -16.48 -5.01 -25.44
CA TYR A 331 -15.04 -4.81 -25.34
C TYR A 331 -14.57 -4.86 -23.88
N TYR A 332 -15.27 -4.18 -23.00
CA TYR A 332 -14.89 -4.10 -21.57
C TYR A 332 -14.93 -5.46 -20.88
N ILE A 333 -16.01 -6.24 -21.05
CA ILE A 333 -16.12 -7.55 -20.39
C ILE A 333 -15.15 -8.58 -20.99
N TYR A 334 -15.00 -8.61 -22.31
CA TYR A 334 -13.98 -9.46 -22.94
C TYR A 334 -12.58 -9.06 -22.49
N GLY A 335 -12.32 -7.77 -22.40
CA GLY A 335 -11.10 -7.21 -21.90
C GLY A 335 -10.81 -7.64 -20.47
N ARG A 336 -11.79 -7.54 -19.58
CA ARG A 336 -11.67 -7.89 -18.17
C ARG A 336 -11.14 -9.30 -17.92
N PHE A 337 -11.51 -10.25 -18.79
CA PHE A 337 -11.11 -11.64 -18.70
C PHE A 337 -10.06 -12.06 -19.76
N SER A 338 -9.57 -11.13 -20.60
CA SER A 338 -8.62 -11.44 -21.69
C SER A 338 -7.30 -12.03 -21.21
N PHE A 339 -6.87 -11.69 -19.98
CA PHE A 339 -5.64 -12.22 -19.40
C PHE A 339 -5.66 -13.76 -19.24
N LEU A 340 -6.85 -14.37 -19.14
CA LEU A 340 -7.00 -15.82 -19.06
C LEU A 340 -6.67 -16.51 -20.38
N PHE A 341 -6.77 -15.80 -21.52
CA PHE A 341 -6.51 -16.34 -22.85
C PHE A 341 -5.10 -16.04 -23.37
N ARG A 342 -4.41 -15.04 -22.81
CA ARG A 342 -3.10 -14.59 -23.32
C ARG A 342 -1.91 -15.43 -22.84
N TYR A 343 -2.04 -16.15 -21.74
CA TYR A 343 -0.93 -16.82 -21.06
C TYR A 343 -1.13 -18.32 -20.95
N THR A 344 -1.60 -18.95 -22.03
CA THR A 344 -1.93 -20.39 -22.05
C THR A 344 -0.71 -21.31 -21.97
N ASP A 345 0.50 -20.82 -22.23
CA ASP A 345 1.65 -21.70 -22.44
C ASP A 345 2.56 -21.89 -21.21
N HIS A 346 2.34 -21.15 -20.10
CA HIS A 346 3.18 -21.25 -18.92
C HIS A 346 2.34 -21.25 -17.64
N TYR A 347 1.94 -22.44 -17.20
CA TYR A 347 1.29 -22.69 -15.90
C TYR A 347 2.33 -22.89 -14.78
N ASP A 348 3.33 -22.00 -14.67
CA ASP A 348 4.14 -21.95 -13.47
C ASP A 348 3.38 -21.23 -12.34
N GLY A 349 3.80 -21.47 -11.10
CA GLY A 349 3.15 -20.89 -9.92
C GLY A 349 3.06 -19.37 -9.96
N HIS A 350 4.02 -18.70 -10.59
CA HIS A 350 4.02 -17.25 -10.76
C HIS A 350 2.88 -16.77 -11.67
N GLY A 351 2.65 -17.43 -12.77
CA GLY A 351 1.57 -17.11 -13.70
C GLY A 351 0.19 -17.22 -13.04
N ILE A 352 -0.04 -18.20 -12.17
CA ILE A 352 -1.30 -18.40 -11.46
C ILE A 352 -1.54 -17.30 -10.43
N ILE A 353 -0.55 -16.98 -9.59
CA ILE A 353 -0.65 -15.89 -8.61
C ILE A 353 -0.93 -14.56 -9.31
N LYS A 354 -0.22 -14.28 -10.41
CA LYS A 354 -0.43 -13.07 -11.21
C LYS A 354 -1.85 -13.00 -11.81
N ARG A 355 -2.43 -14.13 -12.23
CA ARG A 355 -3.82 -14.18 -12.72
C ARG A 355 -4.84 -13.92 -11.63
N LEU A 356 -4.66 -14.51 -10.44
CA LEU A 356 -5.50 -14.21 -9.28
C LEU A 356 -5.45 -12.72 -8.95
N TYR A 357 -4.25 -12.14 -8.88
CA TYR A 357 -4.07 -10.72 -8.63
C TYR A 357 -4.72 -9.84 -9.70
N THR A 358 -4.59 -10.21 -10.98
CA THR A 358 -5.21 -9.47 -12.09
C THR A 358 -6.74 -9.58 -12.05
N LEU A 359 -7.27 -10.72 -11.61
CA LEU A 359 -8.70 -10.89 -11.42
C LEU A 359 -9.21 -9.92 -10.35
N ASN A 360 -8.67 -10.02 -9.16
CA ASN A 360 -8.94 -9.12 -8.04
C ASN A 360 -7.82 -9.29 -7.00
N PRO A 361 -7.15 -8.22 -6.56
CA PRO A 361 -6.14 -8.30 -5.50
C PRO A 361 -6.64 -9.03 -4.25
N THR A 362 -7.92 -8.88 -3.89
CA THR A 362 -8.50 -9.57 -2.74
C THR A 362 -8.59 -11.09 -2.91
N ALA A 363 -8.63 -11.61 -4.15
CA ALA A 363 -8.58 -13.05 -4.38
C ALA A 363 -7.21 -13.68 -4.03
N THR A 364 -6.12 -12.91 -4.15
CA THR A 364 -4.80 -13.35 -3.70
C THR A 364 -4.63 -13.26 -2.21
N MET A 365 -5.26 -12.27 -1.56
CA MET A 365 -5.14 -12.08 -0.10
C MET A 365 -5.54 -13.32 0.68
N ASP A 366 -6.61 -14.00 0.27
CA ASP A 366 -7.07 -15.22 0.89
C ASP A 366 -6.05 -16.36 0.77
N TYR A 367 -5.42 -16.47 -0.39
CA TYR A 367 -4.32 -17.39 -0.61
C TYR A 367 -3.11 -17.04 0.26
N ASP A 368 -2.69 -15.78 0.23
CA ASP A 368 -1.54 -15.29 1.00
C ASP A 368 -1.73 -15.54 2.50
N PHE A 369 -2.92 -15.27 3.04
CA PHE A 369 -3.23 -15.55 4.44
C PHE A 369 -3.14 -17.04 4.76
N SER A 370 -3.62 -17.93 3.88
CA SER A 370 -3.61 -19.36 4.12
C SER A 370 -2.21 -19.95 4.19
N ILE A 371 -1.24 -19.35 3.46
CA ILE A 371 0.14 -19.86 3.38
C ILE A 371 1.08 -19.15 4.37
N LEU A 372 0.96 -17.83 4.51
CA LEU A 372 1.93 -17.07 5.29
C LEU A 372 1.70 -17.15 6.79
N LEU A 373 0.43 -17.27 7.24
CA LEU A 373 0.12 -17.26 8.67
C LEU A 373 0.49 -18.56 9.41
N GLU A 374 0.77 -19.65 8.70
CA GLU A 374 1.12 -20.93 9.31
C GLU A 374 2.35 -20.82 10.23
N ASP A 375 3.33 -20.00 9.85
CA ASP A 375 4.61 -19.87 10.56
C ASP A 375 4.66 -18.62 11.45
N CYS A 376 3.64 -17.78 11.44
CA CYS A 376 3.65 -16.49 12.14
C CYS A 376 3.19 -16.59 13.60
N ASP A 377 3.93 -15.97 14.51
CA ASP A 377 3.54 -15.81 15.91
C ASP A 377 2.59 -14.61 16.11
N VAL A 378 1.36 -14.76 15.60
CA VAL A 378 0.31 -13.72 15.66
C VAL A 378 -0.02 -13.32 17.09
N GLU A 379 -0.11 -14.30 18.00
CA GLU A 379 -0.46 -14.04 19.40
C GLU A 379 0.66 -13.30 20.14
N GLY A 380 1.91 -13.71 19.93
CA GLY A 380 3.06 -13.01 20.49
C GLY A 380 3.20 -11.58 19.97
N CYS A 381 2.80 -11.33 18.71
CA CYS A 381 2.73 -9.99 18.14
C CYS A 381 1.66 -9.14 18.88
N ARG A 382 0.46 -9.69 19.12
CA ARG A 382 -0.62 -9.04 19.87
C ARG A 382 -0.21 -8.73 21.31
N GLU A 383 0.47 -9.67 21.98
CA GLU A 383 1.00 -9.45 23.35
C GLU A 383 1.95 -8.25 23.41
N ILE A 384 2.84 -8.12 22.43
CA ILE A 384 3.79 -6.99 22.37
C ILE A 384 3.04 -5.68 22.09
N LEU A 385 2.11 -5.66 21.14
CA LEU A 385 1.29 -4.48 20.85
C LEU A 385 0.54 -3.97 22.09
N GLU A 386 -0.09 -4.86 22.85
CA GLU A 386 -0.83 -4.46 24.06
C GLU A 386 0.12 -3.93 25.17
N LYS A 387 1.32 -4.52 25.31
CA LYS A 387 2.35 -3.97 26.20
C LYS A 387 2.82 -2.59 25.75
N MET A 388 3.00 -2.39 24.42
CA MET A 388 3.35 -1.08 23.86
C MET A 388 2.24 -0.04 24.11
N ARG A 389 0.97 -0.42 23.88
CA ARG A 389 -0.19 0.44 24.21
C ARG A 389 -0.17 0.91 25.64
N GLN A 390 0.07 0.00 26.58
CA GLN A 390 0.15 0.32 28.00
C GLN A 390 1.32 1.28 28.31
N ARG A 391 2.50 1.03 27.70
CA ARG A 391 3.68 1.87 27.91
C ARG A 391 3.52 3.26 27.28
N LEU A 392 2.97 3.35 26.09
CA LEU A 392 2.68 4.64 25.48
C LEU A 392 1.65 5.43 26.30
N GLY A 393 0.60 4.76 26.80
CA GLY A 393 -0.38 5.38 27.70
C GLY A 393 0.28 5.97 28.95
N GLN A 394 1.14 5.20 29.63
CA GLN A 394 1.90 5.69 30.81
C GLN A 394 2.82 6.88 30.48
N ARG A 395 3.44 6.88 29.30
CA ARG A 395 4.26 8.01 28.83
C ARG A 395 3.40 9.25 28.60
N ILE A 396 2.27 9.13 27.91
CA ILE A 396 1.33 10.24 27.70
C ILE A 396 0.90 10.86 29.02
N GLU A 397 0.58 10.04 30.03
CA GLU A 397 0.24 10.52 31.37
C GLU A 397 1.36 11.34 32.02
N GLN A 398 2.62 10.97 31.77
CA GLN A 398 3.81 11.59 32.39
C GLN A 398 4.36 12.79 31.62
N LEU A 399 3.86 13.10 30.41
CA LEU A 399 4.34 14.24 29.63
C LEU A 399 4.06 15.58 30.36
N ASP A 400 5.10 16.31 30.72
CA ASP A 400 4.98 17.60 31.45
C ASP A 400 4.45 18.73 30.56
N TRP A 401 4.66 18.64 29.25
CA TRP A 401 4.28 19.66 28.27
C TRP A 401 2.84 19.54 27.77
N LEU A 402 2.13 18.47 28.08
CA LEU A 402 0.78 18.18 27.61
C LEU A 402 -0.25 18.39 28.72
N GLY A 403 -1.29 19.18 28.49
CA GLY A 403 -2.35 19.47 29.45
C GLY A 403 -3.31 18.28 29.65
N SER A 404 -4.07 18.31 30.75
CA SER A 404 -4.97 17.22 31.16
C SER A 404 -6.01 16.86 30.10
N ASP A 405 -6.57 17.86 29.44
CA ASP A 405 -7.67 17.65 28.48
C ASP A 405 -7.17 16.96 27.20
N THR A 406 -6.02 17.41 26.68
CA THR A 406 -5.37 16.79 25.53
C THR A 406 -4.85 15.39 25.86
N LYS A 407 -4.28 15.18 27.08
CA LYS A 407 -3.91 13.84 27.58
C LYS A 407 -5.10 12.88 27.57
N ALA A 408 -6.25 13.32 28.11
CA ALA A 408 -7.45 12.48 28.12
C ALA A 408 -7.89 12.06 26.73
N LYS A 409 -7.82 12.96 25.75
CA LYS A 409 -8.14 12.67 24.34
C LYS A 409 -7.10 11.75 23.69
N ALA A 410 -5.81 11.96 23.93
CA ALA A 410 -4.77 11.08 23.44
C ALA A 410 -4.92 9.66 23.99
N LEU A 411 -5.23 9.51 25.28
CA LEU A 411 -5.50 8.20 25.90
C LEU A 411 -6.79 7.54 25.37
N GLU A 412 -7.83 8.33 25.07
CA GLU A 412 -9.03 7.83 24.38
C GLU A 412 -8.70 7.27 23.01
N ASN A 413 -7.91 8.01 22.20
CA ASN A 413 -7.45 7.58 20.87
C ASN A 413 -6.65 6.28 20.96
N LEU A 414 -5.67 6.23 21.85
CA LEU A 414 -4.82 5.06 22.05
C LEU A 414 -5.62 3.83 22.50
N LYS A 415 -6.56 4.02 23.42
CA LYS A 415 -7.43 2.95 23.93
C LYS A 415 -8.33 2.35 22.86
N SER A 416 -8.84 3.20 21.96
CA SER A 416 -9.76 2.78 20.89
C SER A 416 -9.04 2.34 19.61
N MET A 417 -7.72 2.51 19.52
CA MET A 417 -6.93 2.05 18.37
C MET A 417 -7.11 0.54 18.20
N HIS A 418 -7.59 0.12 17.05
CA HIS A 418 -7.76 -1.29 16.72
C HIS A 418 -6.45 -1.88 16.17
N PHE A 419 -6.21 -3.17 16.46
CA PHE A 419 -5.03 -3.89 15.95
C PHE A 419 -5.47 -5.08 15.10
N THR A 420 -5.21 -5.00 13.81
CA THR A 420 -5.36 -6.11 12.88
C THR A 420 -3.99 -6.73 12.65
N VAL A 421 -3.74 -7.90 13.24
CA VAL A 421 -2.47 -8.61 13.16
C VAL A 421 -2.61 -9.84 12.27
N GLY A 422 -1.83 -9.89 11.21
CA GLY A 422 -1.81 -10.96 10.22
C GLY A 422 -3.02 -10.91 9.30
N LYS A 423 -4.24 -11.01 9.82
CA LYS A 423 -5.48 -10.95 9.05
C LYS A 423 -6.62 -10.32 9.87
N PRO A 424 -7.64 -9.77 9.21
CA PRO A 424 -8.85 -9.33 9.90
C PRO A 424 -9.56 -10.48 10.61
N GLU A 425 -10.31 -10.17 11.67
CA GLU A 425 -11.07 -11.19 12.44
C GLU A 425 -12.02 -11.98 11.55
N ARG A 426 -12.69 -11.30 10.62
CA ARG A 426 -13.55 -11.92 9.61
C ARG A 426 -13.01 -11.59 8.22
N LEU A 427 -12.67 -12.62 7.46
CA LEU A 427 -12.33 -12.45 6.06
C LEU A 427 -13.57 -12.04 5.26
N TYR A 428 -13.40 -11.09 4.34
CA TYR A 428 -14.47 -10.62 3.45
C TYR A 428 -15.15 -11.75 2.65
N ASN A 429 -14.43 -12.83 2.35
CA ASN A 429 -14.89 -13.96 1.55
C ASN A 429 -15.32 -15.19 2.39
N ALA A 430 -15.46 -15.04 3.72
CA ALA A 430 -15.78 -16.16 4.61
C ALA A 430 -17.07 -16.92 4.21
N ASP A 431 -18.03 -16.21 3.61
CA ASP A 431 -19.31 -16.77 3.18
C ASP A 431 -19.43 -16.95 1.66
N PHE A 432 -18.34 -16.75 0.90
CA PHE A 432 -18.40 -16.86 -0.57
C PHE A 432 -18.50 -18.32 -0.99
N VAL A 433 -19.35 -18.58 -1.99
CA VAL A 433 -19.53 -19.90 -2.57
C VAL A 433 -19.31 -19.84 -4.09
N LEU A 434 -18.30 -20.56 -4.55
CA LEU A 434 -17.97 -20.66 -5.97
C LEU A 434 -18.37 -22.04 -6.52
N THR A 435 -19.44 -22.08 -7.28
CA THR A 435 -19.96 -23.31 -7.92
C THR A 435 -19.53 -23.44 -9.39
N GLY A 436 -19.03 -22.35 -9.99
CA GLY A 436 -18.62 -22.31 -11.39
C GLY A 436 -17.63 -23.42 -11.77
N ASN A 437 -17.77 -23.95 -12.98
CA ASN A 437 -16.93 -25.02 -13.51
C ASN A 437 -15.84 -24.52 -14.45
N THR A 438 -15.92 -23.27 -14.90
CA THR A 438 -14.88 -22.58 -15.67
C THR A 438 -14.24 -21.47 -14.85
N VAL A 439 -13.07 -20.99 -15.27
CA VAL A 439 -12.37 -19.91 -14.57
C VAL A 439 -13.18 -18.62 -14.62
N ILE A 440 -13.77 -18.28 -15.77
CA ILE A 440 -14.57 -17.06 -15.92
C ILE A 440 -15.83 -17.13 -15.09
N GLU A 441 -16.56 -18.25 -15.08
CA GLU A 441 -17.77 -18.41 -14.30
C GLU A 441 -17.50 -18.23 -12.79
N ALA A 442 -16.48 -18.94 -12.27
CA ALA A 442 -16.08 -18.82 -10.87
C ALA A 442 -15.61 -17.40 -10.54
N SER A 443 -14.88 -16.76 -11.47
CA SER A 443 -14.40 -15.38 -11.31
C SER A 443 -15.55 -14.37 -11.26
N MET A 444 -16.56 -14.51 -12.12
CA MET A 444 -17.75 -13.65 -12.09
C MET A 444 -18.53 -13.83 -10.79
N GLN A 445 -18.67 -15.08 -10.31
CA GLN A 445 -19.31 -15.37 -9.01
C GLN A 445 -18.54 -14.71 -7.85
N TYR A 446 -17.21 -14.81 -7.86
CA TYR A 446 -16.36 -14.16 -6.87
C TYR A 446 -16.55 -12.64 -6.88
N LEU A 447 -16.40 -12.01 -8.03
CA LEU A 447 -16.49 -10.56 -8.18
C LEU A 447 -17.87 -10.03 -7.79
N LYS A 448 -18.94 -10.77 -8.13
CA LYS A 448 -20.28 -10.41 -7.70
C LYS A 448 -20.44 -10.46 -6.18
N GLN A 449 -20.01 -11.56 -5.55
CA GLN A 449 -20.09 -11.69 -4.09
C GLN A 449 -19.23 -10.66 -3.38
N TYR A 450 -18.07 -10.32 -3.92
CA TYR A 450 -17.24 -9.25 -3.40
C TYR A 450 -17.91 -7.87 -3.50
N THR A 451 -18.56 -7.57 -4.63
CA THR A 451 -19.32 -6.32 -4.79
C THR A 451 -20.50 -6.25 -3.80
N ASP A 452 -21.21 -7.36 -3.58
CA ASP A 452 -22.30 -7.44 -2.61
C ASP A 452 -21.76 -7.29 -1.17
N TYR A 453 -20.58 -7.86 -0.88
CA TYR A 453 -19.91 -7.67 0.39
C TYR A 453 -19.58 -6.19 0.66
N LEU A 454 -18.99 -5.48 -0.30
CA LEU A 454 -18.70 -4.04 -0.16
C LEU A 454 -19.96 -3.25 0.17
N ARG A 455 -21.09 -3.58 -0.46
CA ARG A 455 -22.38 -2.94 -0.15
C ARG A 455 -22.84 -3.21 1.26
N SER A 456 -22.56 -4.39 1.79
CA SER A 456 -22.97 -4.79 3.15
C SER A 456 -22.22 -4.04 4.26
N LEU A 457 -21.10 -3.40 3.95
CA LEU A 457 -20.29 -2.65 4.90
C LEU A 457 -20.86 -1.27 5.25
N ASP A 458 -21.85 -0.78 4.49
CA ASP A 458 -22.40 0.56 4.67
C ASP A 458 -22.98 0.78 6.08
N GLY A 459 -22.54 1.84 6.72
CA GLY A 459 -22.97 2.22 8.07
C GLY A 459 -22.24 1.54 9.23
N LEU A 460 -21.37 0.53 8.96
CA LEU A 460 -20.55 -0.09 9.99
C LEU A 460 -19.52 0.91 10.54
N PRO A 461 -19.01 0.72 11.76
CA PRO A 461 -17.88 1.49 12.27
C PRO A 461 -16.68 1.37 11.33
N ALA A 462 -15.92 2.44 11.13
CA ALA A 462 -14.70 2.37 10.30
C ALA A 462 -13.57 1.58 11.01
N ASN A 463 -13.51 1.70 12.32
CA ASN A 463 -12.59 0.95 13.17
C ASN A 463 -12.90 -0.56 13.11
N GLY A 464 -11.90 -1.38 12.86
CA GLY A 464 -12.04 -2.82 12.59
C GLY A 464 -12.30 -3.17 11.12
N HIS A 465 -12.41 -2.19 10.23
CA HIS A 465 -12.66 -2.36 8.80
C HIS A 465 -11.62 -1.68 7.89
N ALA A 466 -10.43 -1.39 8.44
CA ALA A 466 -9.37 -0.75 7.65
C ALA A 466 -8.91 -1.64 6.48
N TRP A 467 -8.89 -2.96 6.62
CA TRP A 467 -8.61 -3.89 5.53
C TRP A 467 -9.60 -3.75 4.37
N ASP A 468 -10.89 -3.64 4.68
CA ASP A 468 -11.93 -3.50 3.65
C ASP A 468 -11.78 -2.19 2.89
N TYR A 469 -11.53 -1.11 3.64
CA TYR A 469 -11.25 0.21 3.09
C TYR A 469 -10.01 0.20 2.17
N VAL A 470 -8.91 -0.36 2.65
CA VAL A 470 -7.64 -0.42 1.90
C VAL A 470 -7.76 -1.33 0.69
N ALA A 471 -8.35 -2.53 0.83
CA ALA A 471 -8.50 -3.49 -0.25
C ALA A 471 -9.41 -2.98 -1.37
N SER A 472 -10.45 -2.20 -1.05
CA SER A 472 -11.37 -1.66 -2.04
C SER A 472 -10.81 -0.48 -2.83
N ASN A 473 -9.89 0.29 -2.23
CA ASN A 473 -9.46 1.57 -2.78
C ASN A 473 -8.05 1.58 -3.36
N ILE A 474 -7.13 0.85 -2.76
CA ILE A 474 -5.71 1.08 -3.05
C ILE A 474 -5.08 -0.09 -3.82
N GLY A 475 -5.62 -1.32 -3.70
CA GLY A 475 -5.11 -2.50 -4.44
C GLY A 475 -3.61 -2.83 -4.21
N VAL A 476 -2.93 -2.04 -3.37
CA VAL A 476 -1.47 -2.07 -3.19
C VAL A 476 -1.06 -2.88 -1.95
N TYR A 477 -2.01 -3.14 -1.05
CA TYR A 477 -1.71 -3.80 0.22
C TYR A 477 -2.01 -5.30 0.14
N SER A 478 -1.04 -6.07 -0.37
CA SER A 478 -1.09 -7.53 -0.29
C SER A 478 -0.59 -8.00 1.08
N PRO A 479 -1.15 -9.06 1.68
CA PRO A 479 -0.59 -9.73 2.84
C PRO A 479 0.86 -10.17 2.67
N SER A 480 1.28 -10.43 1.43
CA SER A 480 2.67 -10.76 1.06
C SER A 480 3.60 -9.55 0.98
N THR A 481 3.11 -8.33 1.16
CA THR A 481 3.94 -7.13 1.26
C THR A 481 4.58 -7.05 2.64
N VAL A 482 5.92 -6.95 2.69
CA VAL A 482 6.69 -6.80 3.93
C VAL A 482 6.47 -5.38 4.46
N ASN A 483 5.37 -5.17 5.16
CA ASN A 483 5.02 -3.84 5.71
C ASN A 483 3.98 -3.93 6.83
N ALA A 484 3.82 -2.80 7.55
CA ALA A 484 2.75 -2.51 8.48
C ALA A 484 2.19 -1.12 8.16
N PHE A 485 1.01 -0.78 8.68
CA PHE A 485 0.32 0.48 8.35
C PHE A 485 -0.53 0.96 9.51
N TYR A 486 -0.59 2.27 9.72
CA TYR A 486 -1.63 2.91 10.51
C TYR A 486 -2.60 3.67 9.58
N ILE A 487 -3.89 3.45 9.75
CA ILE A 487 -4.95 4.09 8.96
C ILE A 487 -5.71 5.08 9.85
N PRO A 488 -5.41 6.38 9.78
CA PRO A 488 -5.99 7.39 10.67
C PRO A 488 -7.52 7.46 10.59
N ASP A 489 -8.09 7.35 9.38
CA ASP A 489 -9.53 7.39 9.15
C ASP A 489 -10.31 6.22 9.78
N CYS A 490 -9.59 5.16 10.19
CA CYS A 490 -10.15 4.01 10.89
C CYS A 490 -9.64 3.90 12.33
N ASN A 491 -8.65 4.70 12.73
CA ASN A 491 -7.87 4.54 13.97
C ASN A 491 -7.45 3.07 14.16
N GLU A 492 -6.84 2.51 13.13
CA GLU A 492 -6.50 1.09 13.07
C GLU A 492 -5.06 0.89 12.57
N LEU A 493 -4.37 -0.02 13.26
CA LEU A 493 -3.04 -0.47 12.93
C LEU A 493 -3.13 -1.86 12.30
N ILE A 494 -2.50 -2.05 11.15
CA ILE A 494 -2.45 -3.30 10.40
C ILE A 494 -1.01 -3.78 10.34
N ILE A 495 -0.79 -5.06 10.68
CA ILE A 495 0.49 -5.74 10.50
C ILE A 495 0.30 -6.91 9.55
N ASN A 496 0.97 -6.84 8.40
CA ASN A 496 0.89 -7.89 7.39
C ASN A 496 1.55 -9.20 7.86
N PRO A 497 1.04 -10.36 7.40
CA PRO A 497 1.70 -11.66 7.65
C PRO A 497 3.17 -11.66 7.23
N ALA A 498 3.47 -11.11 6.06
CA ALA A 498 4.83 -11.02 5.53
C ALA A 498 5.81 -10.34 6.49
N PHE A 499 5.35 -9.34 7.26
CA PHE A 499 6.20 -8.61 8.21
C PHE A 499 6.48 -9.39 9.49
N ILE A 500 5.61 -10.34 9.86
CA ILE A 500 5.75 -11.17 11.07
C ILE A 500 6.17 -12.61 10.75
N MET A 501 6.72 -12.85 9.56
CA MET A 501 7.41 -14.10 9.24
C MET A 501 8.59 -14.32 10.20
N PRO A 502 8.94 -15.58 10.54
CA PRO A 502 9.99 -15.90 11.52
C PRO A 502 11.36 -15.27 11.21
N GLU A 503 11.68 -15.03 9.96
CA GLU A 503 12.91 -14.36 9.50
C GLU A 503 13.01 -12.91 10.00
N MET A 504 11.88 -12.23 10.16
CA MET A 504 11.81 -10.86 10.67
C MET A 504 11.39 -10.82 12.14
N PHE A 505 10.41 -11.64 12.50
CA PHE A 505 9.82 -11.68 13.84
C PHE A 505 9.98 -13.10 14.44
N PRO A 506 11.18 -13.45 14.92
CA PRO A 506 11.44 -14.76 15.50
C PRO A 506 10.47 -15.13 16.62
N THR A 507 10.10 -16.41 16.71
CA THR A 507 9.17 -16.92 17.75
C THR A 507 9.79 -16.94 19.15
N ASP A 508 11.11 -16.99 19.24
CA ASP A 508 11.84 -16.93 20.51
C ASP A 508 11.66 -15.56 21.18
N LYS A 509 11.03 -15.55 22.35
CA LYS A 509 10.76 -14.35 23.14
C LYS A 509 12.03 -13.69 23.72
N ASN A 510 13.15 -14.42 23.74
CA ASN A 510 14.45 -13.94 24.22
C ASN A 510 15.39 -13.53 23.07
N ASN A 511 14.84 -13.27 21.88
CA ASN A 511 15.60 -12.84 20.72
C ASN A 511 15.48 -11.31 20.53
N ALA A 512 16.63 -10.62 20.51
CA ALA A 512 16.70 -9.18 20.33
C ALA A 512 16.09 -8.70 19.00
N GLN A 513 16.24 -9.49 17.92
CA GLN A 513 15.67 -9.20 16.61
C GLN A 513 14.14 -9.10 16.69
N ARG A 514 13.48 -9.95 17.48
CA ARG A 514 12.03 -9.92 17.68
C ARG A 514 11.56 -8.53 18.16
N TYR A 515 12.27 -7.94 19.14
CA TYR A 515 11.93 -6.62 19.66
C TYR A 515 12.39 -5.49 18.74
N ALA A 516 13.52 -5.68 18.05
CA ALA A 516 13.96 -4.73 17.04
C ALA A 516 12.96 -4.62 15.89
N THR A 517 12.39 -5.74 15.43
CA THR A 517 11.30 -5.76 14.45
C THR A 517 10.02 -5.15 15.03
N ALA A 518 9.71 -5.43 16.30
CA ALA A 518 8.54 -4.86 16.97
C ALA A 518 8.59 -3.34 17.12
N MET A 519 9.75 -2.68 16.87
CA MET A 519 9.78 -1.22 16.80
C MET A 519 8.81 -0.68 15.74
N VAL A 520 8.58 -1.41 14.65
CA VAL A 520 7.61 -1.01 13.62
C VAL A 520 6.19 -1.04 14.17
N PHE A 521 5.85 -1.95 15.08
CA PHE A 521 4.54 -1.94 15.75
C PHE A 521 4.32 -0.66 16.57
N GLY A 522 5.37 -0.23 17.29
CA GLY A 522 5.37 1.03 18.01
C GLY A 522 5.39 2.25 17.11
N HIS A 523 6.06 2.16 15.95
CA HIS A 523 6.07 3.17 14.90
C HIS A 523 4.64 3.41 14.39
N GLU A 524 3.94 2.36 13.95
CA GLU A 524 2.57 2.47 13.48
C GLU A 524 1.61 2.99 14.57
N MET A 525 1.81 2.55 15.82
CA MET A 525 1.03 3.08 16.96
C MET A 525 1.28 4.57 17.18
N THR A 526 2.52 5.02 17.00
CA THR A 526 2.92 6.43 17.17
C THR A 526 2.37 7.32 16.06
N HIS A 527 2.10 6.76 14.86
CA HIS A 527 1.40 7.50 13.80
C HIS A 527 0.02 8.01 14.22
N GLY A 528 -0.64 7.42 15.22
CA GLY A 528 -1.84 7.98 15.83
C GLY A 528 -1.63 9.36 16.51
N PHE A 529 -0.37 9.76 16.71
CA PHE A 529 0.05 10.96 17.46
C PHE A 529 1.10 11.80 16.73
N ASP A 530 1.44 11.47 15.48
CA ASP A 530 2.28 12.28 14.62
C ASP A 530 1.53 13.52 14.09
N PRO A 531 2.14 14.43 13.30
CA PRO A 531 1.48 15.62 12.80
C PRO A 531 0.23 15.36 11.97
N LEU A 532 0.10 14.18 11.33
CA LEU A 532 -1.08 13.77 10.57
C LEU A 532 -2.11 13.10 11.48
N GLY A 533 -1.73 12.05 12.21
CA GLY A 533 -2.64 11.27 13.06
C GLY A 533 -3.23 12.09 14.20
N ALA A 534 -2.47 13.05 14.73
CA ALA A 534 -2.94 14.00 15.74
C ALA A 534 -4.13 14.88 15.31
N GLN A 535 -4.50 14.84 14.01
CA GLN A 535 -5.69 15.53 13.49
C GLN A 535 -6.96 14.66 13.55
N TYR A 536 -6.87 13.40 13.97
CA TYR A 536 -7.99 12.46 14.01
C TYR A 536 -8.31 12.08 15.46
N ASP A 537 -9.61 11.92 15.74
CA ASP A 537 -10.08 11.47 17.05
C ASP A 537 -10.15 9.92 17.14
N ALA A 538 -10.57 9.44 18.29
CA ALA A 538 -10.74 8.02 18.61
C ALA A 538 -11.63 7.23 17.63
N LYS A 539 -12.41 7.90 16.79
CA LYS A 539 -13.30 7.30 15.79
C LYS A 539 -12.77 7.45 14.36
N GLY A 540 -11.56 7.94 14.19
CA GLY A 540 -11.01 8.27 12.88
C GLY A 540 -11.64 9.50 12.22
N ILE A 541 -12.25 10.40 13.02
CA ILE A 541 -12.84 11.62 12.51
C ILE A 541 -11.82 12.75 12.57
N LYS A 542 -11.58 13.40 11.44
CA LYS A 542 -10.66 14.55 11.37
C LYS A 542 -11.27 15.74 12.09
N VAL A 543 -10.77 16.06 13.29
CA VAL A 543 -11.21 17.17 14.16
C VAL A 543 -10.04 17.71 14.96
N ASN A 544 -10.08 19.01 15.31
CA ASN A 544 -9.13 19.55 16.29
C ASN A 544 -9.57 19.18 17.71
N TRP A 545 -8.82 18.32 18.39
CA TRP A 545 -9.04 17.92 19.78
C TRP A 545 -7.96 18.43 20.75
N TRP A 546 -7.04 19.23 20.23
CA TRP A 546 -5.95 19.85 20.99
C TRP A 546 -6.38 21.20 21.57
N THR A 547 -5.81 21.56 22.73
CA THR A 547 -5.80 22.96 23.15
C THR A 547 -4.77 23.74 22.33
N ASP A 548 -4.95 25.07 22.25
CA ASP A 548 -4.01 25.92 21.50
C ASP A 548 -2.60 25.90 22.15
N GLU A 549 -2.54 25.85 23.48
CA GLU A 549 -1.31 25.75 24.25
C GLU A 549 -0.55 24.45 23.99
N ASP A 550 -1.27 23.32 24.04
CA ASP A 550 -0.67 21.99 23.82
C ASP A 550 -0.20 21.83 22.37
N MET A 551 -0.98 22.33 21.41
CA MET A 551 -0.57 22.35 20.01
C MET A 551 0.69 23.21 19.79
N ALA A 552 0.82 24.35 20.47
CA ALA A 552 2.02 25.18 20.41
C ALA A 552 3.25 24.43 20.99
N GLN A 553 3.08 23.72 22.10
CA GLN A 553 4.16 22.90 22.69
C GLN A 553 4.54 21.72 21.77
N PHE A 554 3.55 21.05 21.16
CA PHE A 554 3.82 19.98 20.21
C PHE A 554 4.64 20.49 19.02
N LYS A 555 4.30 21.66 18.46
CA LYS A 555 5.08 22.29 17.38
C LYS A 555 6.53 22.59 17.79
N LEU A 556 6.76 22.96 19.05
CA LEU A 556 8.15 23.14 19.57
C LEU A 556 8.92 21.82 19.60
N GLN A 557 8.28 20.71 19.98
CA GLN A 557 8.92 19.40 19.93
C GLN A 557 9.16 18.95 18.48
N GLN A 558 8.20 19.18 17.58
CA GLN A 558 8.35 18.94 16.14
C GLN A 558 9.57 19.69 15.58
N GLN A 559 9.73 20.98 15.91
CA GLN A 559 10.86 21.76 15.42
C GLN A 559 12.20 21.20 15.90
N LYS A 560 12.28 20.72 17.14
CA LYS A 560 13.51 20.05 17.60
C LYS A 560 13.83 18.79 16.79
N MET A 561 12.80 18.00 16.41
CA MET A 561 13.00 16.81 15.58
C MET A 561 13.49 17.20 14.17
N ILE A 562 12.85 18.21 13.56
CA ILE A 562 13.26 18.77 12.27
C ILE A 562 14.74 19.19 12.31
N ASP A 563 15.12 19.96 13.34
CA ASP A 563 16.50 20.45 13.49
C ASP A 563 17.49 19.29 13.59
N ARG A 564 17.16 18.21 14.32
CA ARG A 564 18.03 17.03 14.48
C ARG A 564 18.23 16.29 13.16
N PHE A 565 17.20 16.16 12.34
CA PHE A 565 17.33 15.48 11.06
C PHE A 565 17.97 16.36 9.99
N ASN A 566 17.77 17.68 10.01
CA ASN A 566 18.48 18.62 9.13
C ASN A 566 20.02 18.66 9.35
N GLU A 567 20.52 18.14 10.48
CA GLU A 567 21.96 17.95 10.73
C GLU A 567 22.56 16.76 9.97
N LEU A 568 21.73 15.89 9.40
CA LEU A 568 22.13 14.69 8.67
C LEU A 568 22.19 14.95 7.16
N GLU A 569 22.84 14.07 6.43
CA GLU A 569 22.87 14.11 4.98
C GLU A 569 21.95 13.02 4.39
N GLN A 570 21.12 13.39 3.42
CA GLN A 570 20.34 12.45 2.60
C GLN A 570 21.26 11.67 1.65
N ALA A 571 22.22 12.36 1.06
CA ALA A 571 23.28 11.84 0.22
C ALA A 571 24.51 12.76 0.38
N PRO A 572 25.70 12.34 -0.04
CA PRO A 572 26.90 13.19 0.07
C PRO A 572 26.67 14.61 -0.49
N GLY A 573 26.80 15.63 0.38
CA GLY A 573 26.60 17.04 0.05
C GLY A 573 25.13 17.44 -0.18
N LEU A 574 24.14 16.59 0.16
CA LEU A 574 22.73 16.89 0.12
C LEU A 574 22.13 16.72 1.53
N PRO A 575 21.71 17.79 2.22
CA PRO A 575 21.10 17.69 3.53
C PRO A 575 19.82 16.85 3.49
N ALA A 576 19.51 16.18 4.59
CA ALA A 576 18.21 15.57 4.81
C ALA A 576 17.14 16.67 5.02
N ASP A 577 15.89 16.35 4.67
CA ASP A 577 14.74 17.24 4.85
C ASP A 577 13.93 16.78 6.07
N GLY A 578 14.30 17.30 7.24
CA GLY A 578 13.65 16.94 8.50
C GLY A 578 12.20 17.41 8.61
N GLU A 579 11.78 18.46 7.88
CA GLU A 579 10.40 18.92 7.85
C GLU A 579 9.52 17.93 7.07
N LYS A 580 10.00 17.49 5.92
CA LYS A 580 9.31 16.53 5.06
C LYS A 580 9.16 15.18 5.74
N THR A 581 10.21 14.72 6.42
CA THR A 581 10.26 13.39 7.04
C THR A 581 9.81 13.38 8.50
N LEU A 582 9.21 14.48 8.98
CA LEU A 582 8.89 14.70 10.39
C LEU A 582 7.99 13.62 10.99
N GLY A 583 6.89 13.27 10.32
CA GLY A 583 5.92 12.28 10.80
C GLY A 583 6.59 10.93 11.02
N GLU A 584 7.34 10.48 10.03
CA GLU A 584 8.09 9.22 10.04
C GLU A 584 9.18 9.19 11.11
N ASN A 585 9.91 10.30 11.29
CA ASN A 585 10.95 10.40 12.31
C ASN A 585 10.38 10.38 13.74
N ILE A 586 9.20 10.97 13.96
CA ILE A 586 8.47 10.89 15.22
C ILE A 586 8.01 9.45 15.48
N ALA A 587 7.47 8.81 14.48
CA ALA A 587 7.01 7.42 14.57
C ALA A 587 8.18 6.46 14.85
N ASP A 588 9.30 6.61 14.14
CA ASP A 588 10.53 5.83 14.40
C ASP A 588 11.05 6.02 15.83
N GLN A 589 11.10 7.25 16.32
CA GLN A 589 11.58 7.54 17.67
C GLN A 589 10.67 6.92 18.74
N GLY A 590 9.36 7.03 18.58
CA GLY A 590 8.37 6.40 19.46
C GLY A 590 8.50 4.88 19.43
N GLY A 591 8.57 4.30 18.24
CA GLY A 591 8.69 2.86 18.01
C GLY A 591 9.93 2.24 18.64
N VAL A 592 11.12 2.79 18.35
CA VAL A 592 12.39 2.31 18.94
C VAL A 592 12.37 2.44 20.45
N SER A 593 11.89 3.56 20.97
CA SER A 593 11.85 3.82 22.40
C SER A 593 10.90 2.85 23.15
N LEU A 594 9.74 2.53 22.58
CA LEU A 594 8.80 1.55 23.14
C LEU A 594 9.39 0.13 23.10
N ALA A 595 9.87 -0.29 21.94
CA ALA A 595 10.40 -1.62 21.73
C ALA A 595 11.63 -1.90 22.61
N TYR A 596 12.56 -0.96 22.67
CA TYR A 596 13.74 -1.06 23.55
C TYR A 596 13.36 -1.15 25.02
N THR A 597 12.38 -0.37 25.46
CA THR A 597 11.89 -0.42 26.85
C THR A 597 11.35 -1.82 27.18
N LEU A 598 10.51 -2.38 26.32
CA LEU A 598 9.97 -3.73 26.53
C LEU A 598 11.06 -4.80 26.48
N TRP A 599 12.04 -4.66 25.58
CA TRP A 599 13.18 -5.58 25.55
C TRP A 599 13.96 -5.55 26.86
N LYS A 600 14.31 -4.39 27.33
CA LYS A 600 15.01 -4.21 28.62
C LYS A 600 14.24 -4.84 29.79
N GLU A 601 12.93 -4.67 29.85
CA GLU A 601 12.06 -5.27 30.86
C GLU A 601 12.01 -6.80 30.75
N GLN A 602 11.94 -7.34 29.55
CA GLN A 602 11.98 -8.79 29.33
C GLN A 602 13.29 -9.38 29.85
N LEU A 603 14.42 -8.78 29.49
CA LEU A 603 15.74 -9.22 29.97
C LEU A 603 15.89 -9.18 31.49
N GLN A 604 15.35 -8.12 32.11
CA GLN A 604 15.36 -7.99 33.57
C GLN A 604 14.46 -9.04 34.25
N ALA A 605 13.31 -9.34 33.67
CA ALA A 605 12.40 -10.37 34.15
C ALA A 605 13.05 -11.77 34.06
N GLU A 606 13.90 -12.00 33.06
CA GLU A 606 14.73 -13.21 32.92
C GLU A 606 15.95 -13.23 33.88
N GLY A 607 16.13 -12.17 34.68
CA GLY A 607 17.20 -12.07 35.66
C GLY A 607 18.57 -11.64 35.12
N LEU A 608 18.63 -11.15 33.87
CA LEU A 608 19.88 -10.66 33.29
C LEU A 608 20.29 -9.34 33.95
N SER A 609 21.60 -9.23 34.20
CA SER A 609 22.21 -8.05 34.79
C SER A 609 23.66 -7.88 34.31
N GLY A 610 24.28 -6.75 34.65
CA GLY A 610 25.68 -6.48 34.31
C GLY A 610 25.96 -6.55 32.81
N GLU A 611 27.08 -7.15 32.44
CA GLU A 611 27.53 -7.21 31.03
C GLU A 611 26.64 -8.09 30.16
N ALA A 612 26.04 -9.15 30.70
CA ALA A 612 25.10 -9.99 29.95
C ALA A 612 23.86 -9.18 29.51
N LEU A 613 23.36 -8.31 30.39
CA LEU A 613 22.27 -7.39 30.04
C LEU A 613 22.71 -6.38 28.97
N ARG A 614 23.89 -5.78 29.14
CA ARG A 614 24.45 -4.80 28.18
C ARG A 614 24.66 -5.42 26.80
N HIS A 615 25.18 -6.65 26.74
CA HIS A 615 25.34 -7.39 25.48
C HIS A 615 24.00 -7.53 24.73
N GLN A 616 22.95 -7.96 25.40
CA GLN A 616 21.63 -8.11 24.80
C GLN A 616 21.00 -6.78 24.41
N GLN A 617 21.26 -5.71 25.13
CA GLN A 617 20.85 -4.36 24.76
C GLN A 617 21.59 -3.85 23.52
N ARG A 618 22.89 -4.15 23.36
CA ARG A 618 23.64 -3.84 22.12
C ARG A 618 23.09 -4.63 20.95
N GLN A 619 22.76 -5.91 21.15
CA GLN A 619 22.18 -6.76 20.12
C GLN A 619 20.85 -6.18 19.58
N PHE A 620 20.03 -5.58 20.43
CA PHE A 620 18.80 -4.88 19.97
C PHE A 620 19.11 -3.77 18.97
N PHE A 621 20.06 -2.88 19.27
CA PHE A 621 20.40 -1.79 18.36
C PHE A 621 21.05 -2.27 17.06
N LEU A 622 21.85 -3.33 17.12
CA LEU A 622 22.41 -3.95 15.92
C LEU A 622 21.30 -4.56 15.07
N SER A 623 20.38 -5.33 15.66
CA SER A 623 19.22 -5.88 14.97
C SER A 623 18.28 -4.79 14.42
N TYR A 624 18.20 -3.63 15.08
CA TYR A 624 17.50 -2.47 14.54
C TYR A 624 18.17 -1.91 13.28
N ALA A 625 19.50 -1.88 13.23
CA ALA A 625 20.21 -1.48 12.02
C ALA A 625 20.02 -2.52 10.90
N ASP A 626 20.00 -3.83 11.23
CA ASP A 626 19.76 -4.91 10.28
C ASP A 626 18.35 -4.87 9.69
N LEU A 627 17.34 -4.44 10.46
CA LEU A 627 15.97 -4.24 9.99
C LEU A 627 15.91 -3.26 8.81
N TRP A 628 16.69 -2.18 8.89
CA TRP A 628 16.74 -1.14 7.85
C TRP A 628 17.86 -1.36 6.84
N GLN A 629 18.58 -2.49 6.89
CA GLN A 629 19.68 -2.81 5.99
C GLN A 629 19.24 -2.70 4.52
N ALA A 630 19.89 -1.79 3.79
CA ALA A 630 19.65 -1.55 2.38
C ALA A 630 20.89 -1.01 1.69
N TYR A 631 21.00 -1.28 0.40
CA TYR A 631 22.00 -0.70 -0.47
C TYR A 631 21.35 0.32 -1.40
N ASP A 632 21.66 1.57 -1.17
CA ASP A 632 21.22 2.70 -1.99
C ASP A 632 22.43 3.35 -2.65
N THR A 633 22.35 3.62 -3.95
CA THR A 633 23.34 4.46 -4.62
C THR A 633 23.07 5.93 -4.32
N ASP A 634 24.07 6.80 -4.50
CA ASP A 634 23.89 8.26 -4.42
C ASP A 634 22.74 8.74 -5.31
N ALA A 635 22.57 8.12 -6.48
CA ALA A 635 21.51 8.47 -7.42
C ALA A 635 20.13 8.12 -6.85
N ASP A 636 20.00 6.94 -6.20
CA ASP A 636 18.76 6.52 -5.55
C ASP A 636 18.41 7.42 -4.36
N LEU A 637 19.39 7.72 -3.51
CA LEU A 637 19.21 8.63 -2.37
C LEU A 637 18.74 10.02 -2.81
N ARG A 638 19.34 10.56 -3.90
CA ARG A 638 18.93 11.86 -4.46
C ARG A 638 17.56 11.83 -5.10
N LYS A 639 17.19 10.72 -5.75
CA LYS A 639 15.87 10.53 -6.34
C LYS A 639 14.80 10.43 -5.27
N ASN A 640 15.10 9.77 -4.16
CA ASN A 640 14.18 9.50 -3.07
C ASN A 640 14.01 10.70 -2.10
N ILE A 641 14.58 11.88 -2.38
CA ILE A 641 14.37 13.09 -1.58
C ILE A 641 12.91 13.52 -1.49
N SER A 642 12.07 13.02 -2.39
CA SER A 642 10.62 13.26 -2.36
C SER A 642 9.85 12.29 -1.45
N ASP A 643 10.48 11.27 -0.89
CA ASP A 643 9.87 10.32 0.03
C ASP A 643 9.58 10.98 1.39
N ALA A 644 8.48 10.57 2.05
CA ALA A 644 8.15 10.99 3.40
C ALA A 644 9.04 10.34 4.47
N HIS A 645 9.68 9.20 4.13
CA HIS A 645 10.62 8.51 5.01
C HIS A 645 12.04 9.08 4.85
N SER A 646 12.75 9.15 5.95
CA SER A 646 14.20 9.38 5.93
C SER A 646 14.92 8.21 5.25
N ALA A 647 16.05 8.48 4.60
CA ALA A 647 16.90 7.41 4.08
C ALA A 647 17.26 6.39 5.17
N ASN A 648 17.41 5.10 4.82
CA ASN A 648 17.60 4.02 5.79
C ASN A 648 18.77 4.28 6.76
N HIS A 649 19.88 4.81 6.28
CA HIS A 649 21.01 5.18 7.14
C HIS A 649 20.65 6.32 8.13
N ASN A 650 19.75 7.22 7.76
CA ASN A 650 19.27 8.29 8.64
C ASN A 650 18.19 7.80 9.61
N ARG A 651 17.36 6.82 9.23
CA ARG A 651 16.46 6.16 10.19
C ARG A 651 17.28 5.53 11.32
N VAL A 652 18.39 4.87 11.01
CA VAL A 652 19.28 4.27 12.03
C VAL A 652 20.09 5.31 12.79
N ASN A 653 20.89 6.12 12.11
CA ASN A 653 21.79 7.11 12.75
C ASN A 653 21.00 8.21 13.49
N GLY A 654 19.93 8.71 12.85
CA GLY A 654 19.11 9.80 13.37
C GLY A 654 18.34 9.41 14.61
N ILE A 655 17.84 8.18 14.70
CA ILE A 655 17.08 7.70 15.87
C ILE A 655 18.01 7.21 17.00
N ALA A 656 19.03 6.40 16.69
CA ALA A 656 19.96 5.91 17.73
C ALA A 656 20.55 7.06 18.55
N ARG A 657 20.95 8.17 17.91
CA ARG A 657 21.49 9.35 18.58
C ARG A 657 20.50 10.12 19.48
N LEU A 658 19.22 9.74 19.48
CA LEU A 658 18.21 10.32 20.37
C LEU A 658 17.92 9.44 21.60
N ILE A 659 18.46 8.22 21.66
CA ILE A 659 18.26 7.26 22.77
C ILE A 659 19.43 7.34 23.75
N ASP A 660 19.15 7.68 25.01
CA ASP A 660 20.20 7.91 26.01
C ASP A 660 21.09 6.68 26.24
N GLU A 661 20.49 5.50 26.35
CA GLU A 661 21.21 4.25 26.61
C GLU A 661 22.18 3.87 25.50
N TRP A 662 21.92 4.25 24.25
CA TRP A 662 22.81 3.97 23.12
C TRP A 662 24.21 4.55 23.33
N TYR A 663 24.31 5.73 23.97
CA TYR A 663 25.60 6.38 24.26
C TYR A 663 26.49 5.53 25.17
N ASP A 664 25.91 5.02 26.25
CA ASP A 664 26.66 4.20 27.23
C ASP A 664 26.97 2.81 26.66
N LEU A 665 26.06 2.25 25.84
CA LEU A 665 26.24 0.92 25.27
C LEU A 665 27.34 0.88 24.21
N PHE A 666 27.52 1.96 23.44
CA PHE A 666 28.46 2.01 22.33
C PHE A 666 29.63 2.98 22.54
N GLY A 667 29.77 3.53 23.74
CA GLY A 667 30.88 4.41 24.12
C GLY A 667 30.94 5.72 23.35
N VAL A 668 29.77 6.24 22.98
CA VAL A 668 29.64 7.50 22.21
C VAL A 668 29.88 8.70 23.11
N GLN A 669 30.72 9.63 22.70
CA GLN A 669 31.18 10.73 23.51
C GLN A 669 31.20 12.06 22.75
N PRO A 670 31.32 13.21 23.49
CA PRO A 670 31.50 14.51 22.84
C PRO A 670 32.68 14.52 21.86
N GLY A 671 32.40 14.94 20.64
CA GLY A 671 33.36 14.91 19.50
C GLY A 671 33.04 13.90 18.43
N ASP A 672 32.27 12.87 18.73
CA ASP A 672 31.74 11.94 17.73
C ASP A 672 30.69 12.64 16.85
N LYS A 673 30.59 12.28 15.57
CA LYS A 673 29.70 12.96 14.58
C LYS A 673 28.23 12.88 14.94
N LEU A 674 27.79 11.75 15.54
CA LEU A 674 26.41 11.52 15.93
C LEU A 674 26.11 12.00 17.36
N TYR A 675 27.11 12.60 18.07
CA TYR A 675 26.87 13.06 19.43
C TYR A 675 25.86 14.19 19.49
N VAL A 676 24.81 14.00 20.28
CA VAL A 676 23.82 15.02 20.64
C VAL A 676 23.86 15.21 22.14
N LYS A 677 23.94 16.47 22.59
CA LYS A 677 23.91 16.80 24.05
C LYS A 677 22.58 16.30 24.64
N PRO A 678 22.59 15.79 25.91
CA PRO A 678 21.38 15.23 26.53
C PRO A 678 20.15 16.13 26.45
N GLU A 679 20.32 17.44 26.71
CA GLU A 679 19.25 18.44 26.67
C GLU A 679 18.65 18.67 25.27
N ASN A 680 19.33 18.22 24.20
CA ASN A 680 18.93 18.36 22.82
C ASN A 680 18.39 17.03 22.23
N ARG A 681 18.40 15.93 22.99
CA ARG A 681 17.82 14.65 22.58
C ARG A 681 16.30 14.73 22.67
N VAL A 682 15.66 14.61 21.53
CA VAL A 682 14.20 14.79 21.43
C VAL A 682 13.48 13.54 21.94
N LYS A 683 12.47 13.75 22.80
CA LYS A 683 11.58 12.69 23.30
C LYS A 683 10.16 13.25 23.22
N ILE A 684 9.40 12.82 22.20
CA ILE A 684 8.05 13.36 21.97
C ILE A 684 7.02 12.49 22.68
N TRP A 685 7.01 11.19 22.36
CA TRP A 685 6.06 10.19 22.88
C TRP A 685 6.71 9.08 23.69
#